data_2bbe8c3e6c3e3ad91845752b2708a828
#
_entry.id   2bbe8c3e6c3e3ad91845752b2708a828
#
_cell.length_a   1.000
_cell.length_b   1.000
_cell.length_c   1.000
_cell.angle_alpha   90.00
_cell.angle_beta   90.00
_cell.angle_gamma   90.00
#
_symmetry.space_group_name_H-M   'P 1'
#
loop_
_entity.id
_entity.type
_entity.pdbx_description
1 polymer ?
#
loop_
_entity_poly.entity_id
_entity_poly.type
_entity_poly.pdbx_seq_one_letter_code
_entity_poly.pdbx_strand_id
1 'polypeptide(L)'
;MSDFLLELRSEEIPARMQERAREDLAKLFAAELGKAGLKAAEIVTYASPRRLALIARGLPLATEAVREEVKGPRASAPPQALEGFLRKTGLTREDLVERDGVLFAVTDKPGRATAEVLAEAVPAVVRAFPWPTAMRWGAPSVSTESPRWVRPLQGIVALLDDTVVPFEVFGVTSGAATLGHRFHHPGAITIGSAHDYVEKLRACHVIVDGAERRASIAVGAKLAAQGAGLTLVEDEGLLFENAGLTEFPMPLLGRFDASYLSVPPEVIQLTARVNQKYFVCRDAEGKLADAFVCTANIDAEDGGDKIVEGNRKVLAARLSDAKFFYETDLKTRLEDLTPKLEKIVFHEKLGTVADKVDRVAKLARWLVEQGIVGAREAPAHVELPLDPSSSPIDARDIAAGTVSADRARLADMAERAARLAKADLVTGMVGEFPELQGLMGGYYAAAQGEPAEVAEAIRDHYKPVGQGDDVPTAPVAVAVALADKLDSITQFFGVDLKPSGSKDPFALRRSALGVIALLLDNKLRLPLSQVAGEDVLDFFADRLKVQQREAGVRHDLIDAVFALGGEDDLVRLLARVHALQGFVTTEDGTNLLAGYKRAANILKKEGYTTPDHPRTPAEAGAQARTLPDHAARESLDPGLRRGTEEEGTAEAPAAALGQRRSVAANAPDATDASVPTGSTGTPGNLRHQDEEANQAVDRQGTTEHDGTAHPFAGGQPDGIPQTGEEDPLVEVEQGEFTGSVAAFARSERAQSLSYEPEPAEDALMAALDVAEPRAAKAIADEDFEGAMAALASLRAPIDAFFDKVTVNDADPAKRTARLALLARVRAAVHRVADFSRIEG
;
A
#
# COMPACT_ATOMS: atom_id res chain seq x y z
N MET A 1 27.57 -8.33 -34.57
CA MET A 1 26.59 -7.76 -33.61
C MET A 1 26.98 -6.33 -33.40
N SER A 2 26.01 -5.45 -33.38
CA SER A 2 26.21 -3.99 -33.32
C SER A 2 25.50 -3.40 -32.12
N ASP A 3 25.97 -2.25 -31.63
CA ASP A 3 25.37 -1.52 -30.53
C ASP A 3 24.66 -0.29 -31.07
N PHE A 4 23.44 -0.04 -30.57
CA PHE A 4 22.64 1.11 -30.99
C PHE A 4 22.48 2.09 -29.82
N LEU A 5 22.80 3.35 -30.06
CA LEU A 5 22.54 4.48 -29.18
C LEU A 5 21.38 5.31 -29.70
N LEU A 6 20.43 5.61 -28.82
CA LEU A 6 19.40 6.61 -29.03
C LEU A 6 19.45 7.64 -27.89
N GLU A 7 19.54 8.92 -28.20
CA GLU A 7 19.25 10.02 -27.27
C GLU A 7 18.09 10.86 -27.83
N LEU A 8 17.11 11.11 -27.00
CA LEU A 8 16.00 12.03 -27.25
C LEU A 8 16.18 13.22 -26.31
N ARG A 9 16.72 14.31 -26.82
CA ARG A 9 16.96 15.53 -26.05
C ARG A 9 15.80 16.48 -26.19
N SER A 10 15.26 16.94 -25.06
CA SER A 10 14.11 17.84 -24.99
C SER A 10 14.37 18.99 -24.01
N GLU A 11 13.39 19.86 -23.82
CA GLU A 11 13.32 20.72 -22.64
C GLU A 11 13.07 19.86 -21.39
N GLU A 12 13.09 20.47 -20.19
CA GLU A 12 13.19 19.76 -18.91
C GLU A 12 12.03 18.79 -18.67
N ILE A 13 12.37 17.52 -18.57
CA ILE A 13 11.46 16.41 -18.21
C ILE A 13 11.24 16.45 -16.69
N PRO A 14 9.99 16.53 -16.19
CA PRO A 14 9.73 16.52 -14.76
C PRO A 14 10.34 15.28 -14.07
N ALA A 15 11.02 15.48 -12.94
CA ALA A 15 11.72 14.42 -12.22
C ALA A 15 10.85 13.17 -12.00
N ARG A 16 9.60 13.34 -11.55
CA ARG A 16 8.63 12.27 -11.30
C ARG A 16 8.26 11.43 -12.52
N MET A 17 8.55 11.90 -13.73
CA MET A 17 8.23 11.19 -14.97
C MET A 17 9.44 10.43 -15.54
N GLN A 18 10.66 10.73 -15.09
CA GLN A 18 11.89 10.23 -15.70
C GLN A 18 12.05 8.73 -15.57
N GLU A 19 11.82 8.16 -14.39
CA GLU A 19 12.00 6.71 -14.18
C GLU A 19 11.03 5.89 -15.02
N ARG A 20 9.74 6.24 -14.99
CA ARG A 20 8.75 5.57 -15.81
C ARG A 20 9.00 5.73 -17.30
N ALA A 21 9.45 6.92 -17.73
CA ALA A 21 9.79 7.15 -19.13
C ALA A 21 10.94 6.27 -19.59
N ARG A 22 11.95 6.05 -18.74
CA ARG A 22 13.06 5.13 -18.99
C ARG A 22 12.59 3.69 -19.21
N GLU A 23 11.68 3.21 -18.34
CA GLU A 23 11.07 1.88 -18.47
C GLU A 23 10.19 1.75 -19.71
N ASP A 24 9.33 2.76 -19.97
CA ASP A 24 8.46 2.76 -21.13
C ASP A 24 9.25 2.82 -22.43
N LEU A 25 10.38 3.55 -22.48
CA LEU A 25 11.29 3.57 -23.63
C LEU A 25 11.84 2.16 -23.90
N ALA A 26 12.34 1.49 -22.87
CA ALA A 26 12.88 0.13 -23.04
C ALA A 26 11.82 -0.85 -23.55
N LYS A 27 10.61 -0.82 -22.97
CA LYS A 27 9.50 -1.70 -23.33
C LYS A 27 9.02 -1.47 -24.77
N LEU A 28 8.79 -0.20 -25.13
CA LEU A 28 8.33 0.15 -26.49
C LEU A 28 9.39 -0.20 -27.54
N PHE A 29 10.65 0.12 -27.26
CA PHE A 29 11.73 -0.17 -28.19
C PHE A 29 11.89 -1.70 -28.40
N ALA A 30 11.89 -2.48 -27.31
CA ALA A 30 11.95 -3.94 -27.41
C ALA A 30 10.75 -4.52 -28.19
N ALA A 31 9.55 -3.96 -28.01
CA ALA A 31 8.35 -4.38 -28.71
C ALA A 31 8.43 -4.09 -30.22
N GLU A 32 8.92 -2.91 -30.61
CA GLU A 32 9.08 -2.54 -32.01
C GLU A 32 10.16 -3.40 -32.69
N LEU A 33 11.30 -3.66 -32.04
CA LEU A 33 12.31 -4.59 -32.53
C LEU A 33 11.74 -6.01 -32.72
N GLY A 34 10.96 -6.47 -31.74
CA GLY A 34 10.32 -7.80 -31.76
C GLY A 34 9.36 -7.98 -32.94
N LYS A 35 8.63 -6.91 -33.36
CA LYS A 35 7.78 -6.94 -34.56
C LYS A 35 8.57 -7.22 -35.84
N ALA A 36 9.80 -6.75 -35.86
CA ALA A 36 10.73 -6.97 -37.00
C ALA A 36 11.57 -8.24 -36.84
N GLY A 37 11.39 -9.03 -35.79
CA GLY A 37 12.17 -10.22 -35.51
C GLY A 37 13.58 -9.94 -34.98
N LEU A 38 13.85 -8.74 -34.49
CA LEU A 38 15.11 -8.35 -33.88
C LEU A 38 15.05 -8.42 -32.36
N LYS A 39 16.18 -8.75 -31.74
CA LYS A 39 16.31 -8.73 -30.28
C LYS A 39 17.71 -8.23 -29.90
N ALA A 40 17.78 -7.25 -29.00
CA ALA A 40 19.03 -6.86 -28.38
C ALA A 40 19.42 -7.86 -27.27
N ALA A 41 20.71 -8.04 -27.05
CA ALA A 41 21.21 -8.84 -25.92
C ALA A 41 20.96 -8.13 -24.58
N GLU A 42 21.12 -6.79 -24.58
CA GLU A 42 20.90 -5.94 -23.41
C GLU A 42 20.32 -4.59 -23.85
N ILE A 43 19.42 -4.03 -23.04
CA ILE A 43 18.92 -2.67 -23.21
C ILE A 43 19.14 -1.91 -21.90
N VAL A 44 19.97 -0.86 -21.97
CA VAL A 44 20.23 0.06 -20.86
C VAL A 44 19.59 1.40 -21.18
N THR A 45 18.91 2.00 -20.20
CA THR A 45 18.23 3.30 -20.39
C THR A 45 18.66 4.31 -19.33
N TYR A 46 18.71 5.56 -19.73
CA TYR A 46 19.06 6.70 -18.88
C TYR A 46 18.01 7.80 -19.02
N ALA A 47 17.83 8.54 -17.93
CA ALA A 47 17.04 9.77 -17.95
C ALA A 47 17.74 10.87 -17.16
N SER A 48 17.74 12.08 -17.70
CA SER A 48 18.15 13.32 -17.03
C SER A 48 17.05 14.38 -17.20
N PRO A 49 17.18 15.55 -16.61
CA PRO A 49 16.23 16.63 -16.83
C PRO A 49 15.96 16.91 -18.32
N ARG A 50 16.96 16.76 -19.17
CA ARG A 50 16.87 17.14 -20.58
C ARG A 50 17.02 16.00 -21.58
N ARG A 51 17.21 14.76 -21.12
CA ARG A 51 17.51 13.61 -21.96
C ARG A 51 16.76 12.36 -21.54
N LEU A 52 16.33 11.64 -22.54
CA LEU A 52 15.91 10.26 -22.40
C LEU A 52 16.74 9.45 -23.39
N ALA A 53 17.57 8.51 -22.88
CA ALA A 53 18.51 7.80 -23.72
C ALA A 53 18.39 6.28 -23.54
N LEU A 54 18.78 5.56 -24.59
CA LEU A 54 18.76 4.10 -24.65
C LEU A 54 20.02 3.62 -25.36
N ILE A 55 20.67 2.59 -24.80
CA ILE A 55 21.73 1.82 -25.45
C ILE A 55 21.23 0.39 -25.58
N ALA A 56 21.10 -0.10 -26.82
CA ALA A 56 20.76 -1.49 -27.12
C ALA A 56 22.01 -2.20 -27.63
N ARG A 57 22.50 -3.17 -26.87
CA ARG A 57 23.74 -3.90 -27.18
C ARG A 57 23.48 -5.22 -27.88
N GLY A 58 24.39 -5.60 -28.75
CA GLY A 58 24.40 -6.90 -29.36
C GLY A 58 23.27 -7.16 -30.35
N LEU A 59 22.87 -6.13 -31.13
CA LEU A 59 21.89 -6.27 -32.18
C LEU A 59 22.47 -7.06 -33.37
N PRO A 60 21.71 -7.96 -34.01
CA PRO A 60 22.07 -8.55 -35.29
C PRO A 60 22.21 -7.48 -36.38
N LEU A 61 23.05 -7.67 -37.42
CA LEU A 61 23.20 -6.70 -38.52
C LEU A 61 21.98 -6.63 -39.44
N ALA A 62 21.19 -7.70 -39.49
CA ALA A 62 19.96 -7.79 -40.27
C ALA A 62 19.00 -8.76 -39.60
N THR A 63 17.72 -8.67 -39.96
CA THR A 63 16.71 -9.68 -39.60
C THR A 63 16.98 -10.97 -40.33
N GLU A 64 16.50 -12.08 -39.79
CA GLU A 64 16.56 -13.36 -40.52
C GLU A 64 15.73 -13.30 -41.80
N ALA A 65 16.20 -13.97 -42.86
CA ALA A 65 15.42 -14.15 -44.07
C ALA A 65 14.23 -15.07 -43.76
N VAL A 66 13.02 -14.64 -44.08
CA VAL A 66 11.79 -15.41 -43.82
C VAL A 66 11.29 -16.01 -45.11
N ARG A 67 11.17 -17.32 -45.14
CA ARG A 67 10.49 -18.02 -46.21
C ARG A 67 9.03 -18.22 -45.83
N GLU A 68 8.16 -17.46 -46.47
CA GLU A 68 6.72 -17.52 -46.22
C GLU A 68 6.08 -18.47 -47.23
N GLU A 69 5.44 -19.53 -46.75
CA GLU A 69 4.69 -20.45 -47.60
C GLU A 69 3.19 -20.26 -47.37
N VAL A 70 2.47 -19.76 -48.36
CA VAL A 70 1.00 -19.63 -48.30
C VAL A 70 0.40 -20.76 -49.14
N LYS A 71 -0.38 -21.63 -48.44
CA LYS A 71 -1.08 -22.72 -49.11
C LYS A 71 -2.20 -22.15 -49.98
N GLY A 72 -2.17 -22.51 -51.26
CA GLY A 72 -3.12 -22.11 -52.27
C GLY A 72 -4.12 -23.23 -52.65
N PRO A 73 -4.85 -23.06 -53.78
CA PRO A 73 -5.80 -24.04 -54.28
C PRO A 73 -5.07 -25.29 -54.83
N ARG A 74 -5.82 -26.36 -54.99
CA ARG A 74 -5.32 -27.53 -55.72
C ARG A 74 -4.97 -27.15 -57.16
N ALA A 75 -3.95 -27.78 -57.78
CA ALA A 75 -3.58 -27.56 -59.15
C ALA A 75 -4.73 -27.86 -60.17
N SER A 76 -5.69 -28.73 -59.74
CA SER A 76 -6.92 -29.05 -60.48
C SER A 76 -8.11 -28.14 -60.19
N ALA A 77 -7.95 -27.08 -59.38
CA ALA A 77 -9.03 -26.18 -59.00
C ALA A 77 -9.50 -25.32 -60.22
N PRO A 78 -10.73 -24.80 -60.20
CA PRO A 78 -11.18 -23.88 -61.23
C PRO A 78 -10.30 -22.68 -61.44
N PRO A 79 -10.12 -22.16 -62.68
CA PRO A 79 -9.23 -21.02 -62.97
C PRO A 79 -9.48 -19.79 -62.08
N GLN A 80 -10.73 -19.51 -61.69
CA GLN A 80 -11.12 -18.39 -60.85
C GLN A 80 -10.50 -18.48 -59.44
N ALA A 81 -10.35 -19.71 -58.89
CA ALA A 81 -9.72 -19.90 -57.59
C ALA A 81 -8.21 -19.62 -57.63
N LEU A 82 -7.55 -19.98 -58.73
CA LEU A 82 -6.15 -19.70 -59.00
C LEU A 82 -5.93 -18.17 -59.19
N GLU A 83 -6.76 -17.52 -60.00
CA GLU A 83 -6.67 -16.07 -60.22
C GLU A 83 -6.88 -15.28 -58.90
N GLY A 84 -7.83 -15.71 -58.08
CA GLY A 84 -8.03 -15.12 -56.74
C GLY A 84 -6.82 -15.28 -55.84
N PHE A 85 -6.15 -16.43 -55.90
CA PHE A 85 -4.94 -16.71 -55.13
C PHE A 85 -3.75 -15.88 -55.63
N LEU A 86 -3.54 -15.84 -56.98
CA LEU A 86 -2.47 -15.02 -57.60
C LEU A 86 -2.67 -13.52 -57.28
N ARG A 87 -3.91 -13.02 -57.34
CA ARG A 87 -4.22 -11.63 -56.98
C ARG A 87 -3.92 -11.33 -55.48
N LYS A 88 -4.20 -12.32 -54.62
CA LYS A 88 -3.94 -12.20 -53.16
C LYS A 88 -2.44 -12.22 -52.84
N THR A 89 -1.68 -13.06 -53.55
CA THR A 89 -0.24 -13.23 -53.30
C THR A 89 0.64 -12.30 -54.09
N GLY A 90 0.13 -11.69 -55.17
CA GLY A 90 0.92 -10.84 -56.08
C GLY A 90 1.90 -11.58 -56.95
N LEU A 91 1.82 -12.92 -56.98
CA LEU A 91 2.70 -13.81 -57.76
C LEU A 91 2.09 -14.21 -59.08
N THR A 92 2.93 -14.70 -60.01
CA THR A 92 2.51 -15.33 -61.24
C THR A 92 2.35 -16.83 -61.03
N ARG A 93 1.70 -17.53 -61.99
CA ARG A 93 1.57 -18.99 -61.92
C ARG A 93 2.91 -19.72 -61.92
N GLU A 94 3.91 -19.17 -62.58
CA GLU A 94 5.24 -19.70 -62.69
C GLU A 94 6.03 -19.64 -61.38
N ASP A 95 5.66 -18.71 -60.47
CA ASP A 95 6.27 -18.54 -59.14
C ASP A 95 5.68 -19.50 -58.09
N LEU A 96 4.64 -20.27 -58.47
CA LEU A 96 3.99 -21.17 -57.51
C LEU A 96 4.68 -22.54 -57.52
N VAL A 97 4.91 -23.11 -56.36
CA VAL A 97 5.47 -24.46 -56.19
C VAL A 97 4.33 -25.44 -55.97
N GLU A 98 4.23 -26.47 -56.81
CA GLU A 98 3.25 -27.55 -56.63
C GLU A 98 3.84 -28.66 -55.77
N ARG A 99 3.12 -29.05 -54.72
CA ARG A 99 3.43 -30.17 -53.82
C ARG A 99 2.14 -30.94 -53.56
N ASP A 100 2.15 -32.23 -53.80
CA ASP A 100 0.99 -33.12 -53.57
C ASP A 100 -0.33 -32.62 -54.23
N GLY A 101 -0.22 -32.03 -55.42
CA GLY A 101 -1.34 -31.51 -56.20
C GLY A 101 -1.95 -30.21 -55.59
N VAL A 102 -1.24 -29.52 -54.71
CA VAL A 102 -1.60 -28.23 -54.14
C VAL A 102 -0.54 -27.22 -54.52
N LEU A 103 -1.02 -26.02 -54.88
CA LEU A 103 -0.13 -24.89 -55.21
C LEU A 103 0.25 -24.12 -53.96
N PHE A 104 1.51 -23.78 -53.82
CA PHE A 104 2.02 -22.97 -52.72
C PHE A 104 2.70 -21.74 -53.30
N ALA A 105 2.35 -20.59 -52.73
CA ALA A 105 3.08 -19.36 -52.94
C ALA A 105 4.26 -19.36 -51.95
N VAL A 106 5.46 -19.47 -52.45
CA VAL A 106 6.70 -19.45 -51.67
C VAL A 106 7.38 -18.10 -51.94
N THR A 107 7.42 -17.26 -50.95
CA THR A 107 8.06 -15.92 -51.04
C THR A 107 9.25 -15.89 -50.10
N ASP A 108 10.44 -15.77 -50.64
CA ASP A 108 11.65 -15.54 -49.87
C ASP A 108 11.76 -14.02 -49.62
N LYS A 109 11.52 -13.61 -48.42
CA LYS A 109 11.72 -12.23 -47.97
C LYS A 109 13.16 -12.13 -47.45
N PRO A 110 14.04 -11.39 -48.15
CA PRO A 110 15.41 -11.19 -47.66
C PRO A 110 15.38 -10.46 -46.30
N GLY A 111 16.36 -10.74 -45.45
CA GLY A 111 16.54 -10.04 -44.23
C GLY A 111 16.70 -8.53 -44.47
N ARG A 112 16.07 -7.72 -43.65
CA ARG A 112 16.18 -6.25 -43.67
C ARG A 112 17.39 -5.84 -42.84
N ALA A 113 18.11 -4.82 -43.26
CA ALA A 113 19.20 -4.26 -42.48
C ALA A 113 18.68 -3.67 -41.17
N THR A 114 19.40 -3.91 -40.08
CA THR A 114 18.97 -3.38 -38.72
C THR A 114 18.86 -1.86 -38.71
N ALA A 115 19.70 -1.14 -39.46
CA ALA A 115 19.58 0.31 -39.61
C ALA A 115 18.25 0.75 -40.21
N GLU A 116 17.72 0.03 -41.21
CA GLU A 116 16.41 0.32 -41.81
C GLU A 116 15.26 0.07 -40.80
N VAL A 117 15.34 -1.03 -40.06
CA VAL A 117 14.36 -1.35 -39.01
C VAL A 117 14.37 -0.28 -37.93
N LEU A 118 15.53 0.17 -37.47
CA LEU A 118 15.69 1.22 -36.47
C LEU A 118 15.14 2.57 -36.95
N ALA A 119 15.35 2.91 -38.23
CA ALA A 119 14.84 4.14 -38.83
C ALA A 119 13.31 4.20 -38.84
N GLU A 120 12.61 3.08 -38.85
CA GLU A 120 11.15 2.99 -38.74
C GLU A 120 10.69 2.84 -37.28
N ALA A 121 11.37 2.03 -36.49
CA ALA A 121 11.00 1.69 -35.12
C ALA A 121 11.09 2.91 -34.18
N VAL A 122 12.16 3.71 -34.27
CA VAL A 122 12.34 4.86 -33.37
C VAL A 122 11.25 5.91 -33.52
N PRO A 123 10.90 6.37 -34.74
CA PRO A 123 9.76 7.27 -34.92
C PRO A 123 8.43 6.68 -34.42
N ALA A 124 8.21 5.37 -34.55
CA ALA A 124 7.02 4.70 -34.04
C ALA A 124 6.98 4.73 -32.50
N VAL A 125 8.10 4.42 -31.83
CA VAL A 125 8.25 4.52 -30.38
C VAL A 125 7.96 5.94 -29.88
N VAL A 126 8.56 6.95 -30.52
CA VAL A 126 8.38 8.36 -30.12
C VAL A 126 6.93 8.81 -30.27
N ARG A 127 6.24 8.43 -31.35
CA ARG A 127 4.83 8.79 -31.57
C ARG A 127 3.87 8.06 -30.63
N ALA A 128 4.19 6.82 -30.25
CA ALA A 128 3.38 5.99 -29.35
C ALA A 128 3.68 6.20 -27.86
N PHE A 129 4.59 7.10 -27.51
CA PHE A 129 5.10 7.24 -26.15
C PHE A 129 4.01 7.67 -25.15
N PRO A 130 3.78 6.94 -24.04
CA PRO A 130 2.62 7.14 -23.16
C PRO A 130 2.88 8.19 -22.06
N TRP A 131 3.24 9.40 -22.46
CA TRP A 131 3.40 10.49 -21.50
C TRP A 131 2.10 10.79 -20.76
N PRO A 132 2.09 10.85 -19.42
CA PRO A 132 0.90 11.21 -18.65
C PRO A 132 0.38 12.62 -18.98
N THR A 133 1.32 13.52 -19.29
CA THR A 133 1.04 14.90 -19.75
C THR A 133 2.00 15.22 -20.86
N ALA A 134 1.50 15.72 -21.97
CA ALA A 134 2.28 16.08 -23.14
C ALA A 134 1.97 17.51 -23.59
N MET A 135 2.97 18.17 -24.11
CA MET A 135 2.84 19.49 -24.77
C MET A 135 2.66 19.29 -26.28
N ARG A 136 2.02 20.26 -26.90
CA ARG A 136 2.00 20.46 -28.35
C ARG A 136 2.82 21.69 -28.66
N TRP A 137 3.53 21.71 -29.80
CA TRP A 137 4.36 22.86 -30.16
C TRP A 137 4.45 23.00 -31.67
N GLY A 138 4.98 24.17 -32.09
CA GLY A 138 5.19 24.51 -33.50
C GLY A 138 3.92 24.89 -34.25
N ALA A 139 4.03 25.18 -35.55
CA ALA A 139 2.93 25.54 -36.40
C ALA A 139 1.81 24.47 -36.46
N PRO A 140 2.12 23.13 -36.41
CA PRO A 140 1.09 22.11 -36.43
C PRO A 140 0.28 22.01 -35.13
N SER A 141 0.57 22.80 -34.08
CA SER A 141 -0.06 22.69 -32.78
C SER A 141 -1.58 22.80 -32.77
N VAL A 142 -2.16 23.41 -33.78
CA VAL A 142 -3.60 23.58 -33.98
C VAL A 142 -4.28 22.38 -34.66
N SER A 143 -3.52 21.41 -35.14
CA SER A 143 -4.02 20.24 -35.87
C SER A 143 -3.94 18.94 -35.04
N THR A 144 -4.62 17.88 -35.51
CA THR A 144 -4.53 16.54 -34.96
C THR A 144 -3.15 15.92 -35.16
N GLU A 145 -2.40 16.39 -36.17
CA GLU A 145 -1.03 15.96 -36.51
C GLU A 145 0.05 16.63 -35.68
N SER A 146 -0.34 17.39 -34.67
CA SER A 146 0.56 18.11 -33.78
C SER A 146 1.54 17.17 -33.07
N PRO A 147 2.85 17.52 -33.02
CA PRO A 147 3.82 16.84 -32.16
C PRO A 147 3.34 16.78 -30.72
N ARG A 148 3.53 15.63 -30.10
CA ARG A 148 3.19 15.42 -28.67
C ARG A 148 4.35 14.76 -27.97
N TRP A 149 4.96 15.49 -27.06
CA TRP A 149 6.03 14.99 -26.19
C TRP A 149 5.90 15.67 -24.84
N VAL A 150 6.56 15.16 -23.78
CA VAL A 150 6.47 15.77 -22.44
C VAL A 150 6.88 17.24 -22.45
N ARG A 151 7.91 17.58 -23.23
CA ARG A 151 8.40 18.92 -23.55
C ARG A 151 8.89 18.92 -24.99
N PRO A 152 9.02 20.06 -25.67
CA PRO A 152 9.49 20.14 -27.05
C PRO A 152 10.80 19.37 -27.26
N LEU A 153 10.78 18.41 -28.20
CA LEU A 153 11.96 17.66 -28.63
C LEU A 153 12.88 18.57 -29.42
N GLN A 154 14.16 18.60 -29.11
CA GLN A 154 15.12 19.52 -29.66
C GLN A 154 16.30 18.88 -30.40
N GLY A 155 16.56 17.61 -30.16
CA GLY A 155 17.66 16.88 -30.77
C GLY A 155 17.52 15.38 -30.63
N ILE A 156 18.09 14.67 -31.59
CA ILE A 156 18.11 13.21 -31.61
C ILE A 156 19.51 12.75 -31.99
N VAL A 157 20.14 11.94 -31.12
CA VAL A 157 21.30 11.14 -31.50
C VAL A 157 20.84 9.71 -31.77
N ALA A 158 21.16 9.16 -32.93
CA ALA A 158 20.84 7.80 -33.29
C ALA A 158 22.01 7.16 -34.06
N LEU A 159 22.77 6.33 -33.36
CA LEU A 159 23.98 5.70 -33.90
C LEU A 159 23.89 4.18 -33.81
N LEU A 160 24.08 3.49 -34.92
CA LEU A 160 24.33 2.08 -34.95
C LEU A 160 25.85 1.89 -35.15
N ASP A 161 26.51 1.44 -34.10
CA ASP A 161 27.97 1.53 -33.93
C ASP A 161 28.46 2.99 -34.12
N ASP A 162 29.13 3.34 -35.20
CA ASP A 162 29.63 4.69 -35.55
C ASP A 162 28.79 5.38 -36.63
N THR A 163 27.78 4.71 -37.16
CA THR A 163 27.01 5.19 -38.31
C THR A 163 25.67 5.76 -37.89
N VAL A 164 25.36 6.96 -38.38
CA VAL A 164 24.05 7.60 -38.09
C VAL A 164 22.93 6.80 -38.80
N VAL A 165 21.91 6.43 -38.00
CA VAL A 165 20.63 5.91 -38.51
C VAL A 165 19.74 7.09 -38.91
N PRO A 166 19.48 7.32 -40.20
CA PRO A 166 18.80 8.51 -40.66
C PRO A 166 17.28 8.37 -40.52
N PHE A 167 16.64 9.27 -39.79
CA PHE A 167 15.19 9.43 -39.71
C PHE A 167 14.84 10.82 -39.21
N GLU A 168 13.57 11.19 -39.33
CA GLU A 168 13.02 12.44 -38.81
C GLU A 168 11.74 12.13 -38.01
N VAL A 169 11.58 12.80 -36.89
CA VAL A 169 10.34 12.79 -36.10
C VAL A 169 10.10 14.15 -35.48
N PHE A 170 8.88 14.66 -35.64
CA PHE A 170 8.45 15.97 -35.14
C PHE A 170 9.30 17.13 -35.67
N GLY A 171 9.86 17.02 -36.88
CA GLY A 171 10.71 18.04 -37.48
C GLY A 171 12.16 18.04 -36.97
N VAL A 172 12.53 17.03 -36.18
CA VAL A 172 13.88 16.85 -35.66
C VAL A 172 14.55 15.68 -36.39
N THR A 173 15.64 15.95 -37.09
CA THR A 173 16.45 14.93 -37.81
C THR A 173 17.44 14.29 -36.86
N SER A 174 17.62 12.98 -36.97
CA SER A 174 18.66 12.23 -36.24
C SER A 174 20.06 12.60 -36.70
N GLY A 175 21.01 12.54 -35.78
CA GLY A 175 22.41 12.85 -36.02
C GLY A 175 23.32 12.17 -35.00
N ALA A 176 24.56 12.70 -34.89
CA ALA A 176 25.58 12.26 -33.95
C ALA A 176 25.94 13.35 -32.94
N ALA A 177 25.28 14.55 -33.00
CA ALA A 177 25.62 15.67 -32.15
C ALA A 177 24.60 15.87 -31.00
N THR A 178 25.10 16.07 -29.79
CA THR A 178 24.31 16.48 -28.62
C THR A 178 24.91 17.72 -27.97
N LEU A 179 24.40 18.15 -26.83
CA LEU A 179 24.93 19.28 -26.06
C LEU A 179 25.48 18.78 -24.73
N GLY A 180 26.51 19.43 -24.22
CA GLY A 180 26.99 19.25 -22.86
C GLY A 180 26.11 19.99 -21.83
N HIS A 181 26.66 20.19 -20.64
CA HIS A 181 26.04 20.97 -19.59
C HIS A 181 25.86 22.43 -20.02
N ARG A 182 24.66 23.01 -19.75
CA ARG A 182 24.30 24.34 -20.29
C ARG A 182 25.22 25.49 -19.89
N PHE A 183 25.92 25.37 -18.76
CA PHE A 183 26.85 26.40 -18.26
C PHE A 183 28.31 25.98 -18.42
N HIS A 184 28.67 24.77 -18.00
CA HIS A 184 30.05 24.29 -18.04
C HIS A 184 30.53 23.91 -19.44
N HIS A 185 29.62 23.44 -20.30
CA HIS A 185 29.95 23.05 -21.68
C HIS A 185 28.78 23.32 -22.65
N PRO A 186 28.51 24.61 -22.97
CA PRO A 186 27.32 24.97 -23.75
C PRO A 186 27.43 24.57 -25.24
N GLY A 187 28.58 24.10 -25.70
CA GLY A 187 28.81 23.73 -27.09
C GLY A 187 28.28 22.37 -27.47
N ALA A 188 28.15 22.13 -28.78
CA ALA A 188 27.81 20.84 -29.33
C ALA A 188 28.96 19.84 -29.19
N ILE A 189 28.65 18.63 -28.83
CA ILE A 189 29.55 17.49 -28.76
C ILE A 189 29.13 16.43 -29.77
N THR A 190 30.11 15.87 -30.48
CA THR A 190 29.86 14.74 -31.37
C THR A 190 30.10 13.45 -30.61
N ILE A 191 29.11 12.58 -30.61
CA ILE A 191 29.17 11.23 -30.09
C ILE A 191 29.68 10.31 -31.20
N GLY A 192 30.66 9.46 -30.90
CA GLY A 192 31.20 8.53 -31.84
C GLY A 192 30.44 7.22 -31.89
N SER A 193 30.00 6.72 -30.75
CA SER A 193 29.27 5.47 -30.63
C SER A 193 28.55 5.35 -29.26
N ALA A 194 27.85 4.24 -29.05
CA ALA A 194 27.27 3.90 -27.75
C ALA A 194 28.34 3.78 -26.63
N HIS A 195 29.55 3.41 -26.99
CA HIS A 195 30.63 3.19 -26.00
C HIS A 195 31.17 4.47 -25.38
N ASP A 196 31.22 5.57 -26.12
CA ASP A 196 31.79 6.82 -25.63
C ASP A 196 30.75 7.81 -25.08
N TYR A 197 29.46 7.50 -25.21
CA TYR A 197 28.35 8.38 -24.87
C TYR A 197 28.37 8.85 -23.41
N VAL A 198 28.40 7.92 -22.47
CA VAL A 198 28.36 8.22 -21.03
C VAL A 198 29.58 9.04 -20.59
N GLU A 199 30.78 8.61 -21.03
CA GLU A 199 32.03 9.24 -20.63
C GLU A 199 32.22 10.61 -21.28
N LYS A 200 31.83 10.79 -22.54
CA LYS A 200 31.86 12.11 -23.17
C LYS A 200 30.93 13.10 -22.52
N LEU A 201 29.71 12.66 -22.17
CA LEU A 201 28.76 13.53 -21.44
C LEU A 201 29.29 13.87 -20.05
N ARG A 202 29.88 12.92 -19.34
CA ARG A 202 30.54 13.15 -18.04
C ARG A 202 31.67 14.17 -18.16
N ALA A 203 32.55 14.04 -19.16
CA ALA A 203 33.61 15.01 -19.42
C ALA A 203 33.06 16.41 -19.75
N CYS A 204 31.82 16.49 -20.22
CA CYS A 204 31.08 17.73 -20.47
C CYS A 204 30.10 18.11 -19.35
N HIS A 205 30.35 17.65 -18.11
CA HIS A 205 29.58 17.94 -16.89
C HIS A 205 28.10 17.49 -16.97
N VAL A 206 27.85 16.34 -17.60
CA VAL A 206 26.51 15.73 -17.62
C VAL A 206 26.61 14.28 -17.11
N ILE A 207 26.10 14.05 -15.94
CA ILE A 207 25.95 12.71 -15.37
C ILE A 207 24.58 12.16 -15.83
N VAL A 208 24.57 11.28 -16.80
CA VAL A 208 23.32 10.76 -17.38
C VAL A 208 22.65 9.72 -16.50
N ASP A 209 23.42 9.01 -15.67
CA ASP A 209 22.88 8.01 -14.75
C ASP A 209 22.22 8.67 -13.54
N GLY A 210 20.91 8.46 -13.37
CA GLY A 210 20.16 8.97 -12.24
C GLY A 210 20.57 8.37 -10.89
N ALA A 211 21.02 7.12 -10.87
CA ALA A 211 21.51 6.48 -9.64
C ALA A 211 22.81 7.14 -9.16
N GLU A 212 23.70 7.44 -10.07
CA GLU A 212 24.95 8.15 -9.78
C GLU A 212 24.69 9.57 -9.28
N ARG A 213 23.76 10.31 -9.91
CA ARG A 213 23.38 11.65 -9.42
C ARG A 213 22.80 11.58 -8.00
N ARG A 214 21.92 10.59 -7.70
CA ARG A 214 21.42 10.37 -6.33
C ARG A 214 22.56 10.12 -5.35
N ALA A 215 23.48 9.23 -5.68
CA ALA A 215 24.63 8.94 -4.83
C ALA A 215 25.49 10.19 -4.57
N SER A 216 25.75 10.98 -5.61
CA SER A 216 26.51 12.25 -5.50
C SER A 216 25.83 13.27 -4.60
N ILE A 217 24.50 13.43 -4.72
CA ILE A 217 23.72 14.33 -3.87
C ILE A 217 23.71 13.83 -2.43
N ALA A 218 23.46 12.54 -2.20
CA ALA A 218 23.38 11.97 -0.86
C ALA A 218 24.71 12.15 -0.09
N VAL A 219 25.84 11.83 -0.74
CA VAL A 219 27.17 11.99 -0.14
C VAL A 219 27.51 13.47 0.06
N GLY A 220 27.34 14.29 -0.98
CA GLY A 220 27.67 15.71 -0.91
C GLY A 220 26.82 16.48 0.11
N ALA A 221 25.52 16.19 0.21
CA ALA A 221 24.64 16.81 1.20
C ALA A 221 25.02 16.42 2.64
N LYS A 222 25.34 15.13 2.87
CA LYS A 222 25.84 14.67 4.17
C LYS A 222 27.16 15.35 4.56
N LEU A 223 28.12 15.43 3.64
CA LEU A 223 29.41 16.09 3.87
C LEU A 223 29.24 17.59 4.16
N ALA A 224 28.35 18.28 3.42
CA ALA A 224 28.07 19.69 3.66
C ALA A 224 27.46 19.93 5.07
N ALA A 225 26.53 19.08 5.50
CA ALA A 225 25.95 19.13 6.85
C ALA A 225 26.99 18.81 7.93
N GLN A 226 27.76 17.74 7.76
CA GLN A 226 28.82 17.33 8.70
C GLN A 226 29.91 18.36 8.85
N GLY A 227 30.32 19.02 7.77
CA GLY A 227 31.30 20.13 7.79
C GLY A 227 30.84 21.30 8.65
N ALA A 228 29.55 21.47 8.88
CA ALA A 228 28.95 22.48 9.76
C ALA A 228 28.61 21.96 11.16
N GLY A 229 28.97 20.71 11.49
CA GLY A 229 28.62 20.06 12.76
C GLY A 229 27.14 19.64 12.86
N LEU A 230 26.49 19.47 11.74
CA LEU A 230 25.06 19.15 11.65
C LEU A 230 24.82 17.74 11.08
N THR A 231 23.63 17.22 11.32
CA THR A 231 23.14 15.95 10.73
C THR A 231 22.07 16.25 9.68
N LEU A 232 22.24 15.74 8.47
CA LEU A 232 21.24 15.85 7.41
C LEU A 232 20.00 15.04 7.75
N VAL A 233 18.81 15.60 7.54
CA VAL A 233 17.57 14.84 7.55
C VAL A 233 17.42 14.17 6.18
N GLU A 234 17.53 12.85 6.18
CA GLU A 234 17.42 12.05 4.95
C GLU A 234 15.98 12.04 4.43
N ASP A 235 15.79 12.19 3.12
CA ASP A 235 14.52 12.14 2.43
C ASP A 235 14.74 11.56 1.03
N GLU A 236 14.41 10.29 0.85
CA GLU A 236 14.60 9.57 -0.42
C GLU A 236 13.78 10.18 -1.56
N GLY A 237 12.55 10.64 -1.27
CA GLY A 237 11.71 11.28 -2.27
C GLY A 237 12.30 12.60 -2.76
N LEU A 238 12.84 13.41 -1.84
CA LEU A 238 13.51 14.66 -2.15
C LEU A 238 14.84 14.42 -2.86
N LEU A 239 15.59 13.39 -2.47
CA LEU A 239 16.83 12.96 -3.14
C LEU A 239 16.55 12.59 -4.61
N PHE A 240 15.53 11.79 -4.83
CA PHE A 240 15.08 11.41 -6.17
C PHE A 240 14.67 12.62 -7.01
N GLU A 241 13.92 13.54 -6.42
CA GLU A 241 13.48 14.77 -7.09
C GLU A 241 14.67 15.66 -7.47
N ASN A 242 15.61 15.92 -6.56
CA ASN A 242 16.82 16.73 -6.84
C ASN A 242 17.69 16.09 -7.93
N ALA A 243 17.87 14.78 -7.94
CA ALA A 243 18.60 14.07 -8.98
C ALA A 243 17.92 14.20 -10.35
N GLY A 244 16.58 14.31 -10.37
CA GLY A 244 15.83 14.56 -11.59
C GLY A 244 15.78 16.02 -12.03
N LEU A 245 16.26 16.96 -11.21
CA LEU A 245 16.35 18.40 -11.54
C LEU A 245 17.74 18.84 -12.01
N THR A 246 18.76 18.01 -11.80
CA THR A 246 20.16 18.37 -12.06
C THR A 246 20.83 17.38 -13.00
N GLU A 247 21.77 17.84 -13.82
CA GLU A 247 22.67 17.04 -14.63
C GLU A 247 24.08 16.96 -14.01
N PHE A 248 24.44 17.98 -13.21
CA PHE A 248 25.70 18.06 -12.48
C PHE A 248 25.45 18.60 -11.05
N PRO A 249 25.00 17.74 -10.13
CA PRO A 249 24.56 18.17 -8.81
C PRO A 249 25.68 18.61 -7.91
N MET A 250 25.52 19.79 -7.30
CA MET A 250 26.41 20.38 -6.32
C MET A 250 25.64 20.77 -5.06
N PRO A 251 25.64 19.91 -4.02
CA PRO A 251 24.97 20.22 -2.75
C PRO A 251 25.68 21.34 -2.00
N LEU A 252 24.92 22.36 -1.58
CA LEU A 252 25.43 23.57 -0.90
C LEU A 252 24.63 23.77 0.40
N LEU A 253 25.35 24.01 1.50
CA LEU A 253 24.73 24.34 2.79
C LEU A 253 24.47 25.83 2.89
N GLY A 254 23.25 26.19 3.32
CA GLY A 254 22.87 27.55 3.68
C GLY A 254 22.26 27.64 5.06
N ARG A 255 22.17 28.83 5.60
CA ARG A 255 21.49 29.09 6.88
C ARG A 255 20.37 30.10 6.71
N PHE A 256 19.31 29.96 7.50
CA PHE A 256 18.24 30.92 7.62
C PHE A 256 18.23 31.56 9.01
N ASP A 257 17.39 32.55 9.22
CA ASP A 257 17.29 33.24 10.51
C ASP A 257 16.70 32.30 11.58
N ALA A 258 17.44 32.16 12.70
CA ALA A 258 17.03 31.29 13.80
C ALA A 258 15.66 31.66 14.43
N SER A 259 15.19 32.90 14.22
CA SER A 259 13.88 33.33 14.69
C SER A 259 12.72 32.57 14.07
N TYR A 260 12.93 31.90 12.91
CA TYR A 260 11.93 31.03 12.28
C TYR A 260 11.77 29.67 13.00
N LEU A 261 12.74 29.26 13.83
CA LEU A 261 12.63 28.04 14.63
C LEU A 261 11.52 28.10 15.71
N SER A 262 10.87 29.25 15.87
CA SER A 262 9.65 29.39 16.68
C SER A 262 8.41 28.73 16.04
N VAL A 263 8.45 28.46 14.74
CA VAL A 263 7.42 27.74 14.00
C VAL A 263 7.67 26.24 14.14
N PRO A 264 6.63 25.40 14.19
CA PRO A 264 6.81 23.94 14.25
C PRO A 264 7.79 23.41 13.22
N PRO A 265 8.66 22.47 13.58
CA PRO A 265 9.73 21.99 12.69
C PRO A 265 9.20 21.35 11.41
N GLU A 266 8.05 20.72 11.46
CA GLU A 266 7.41 20.08 10.30
C GLU A 266 6.95 21.11 9.25
N VAL A 267 6.52 22.30 9.68
CA VAL A 267 6.20 23.43 8.79
C VAL A 267 7.42 23.88 8.01
N ILE A 268 8.55 24.03 8.73
CA ILE A 268 9.83 24.45 8.13
C ILE A 268 10.32 23.38 7.15
N GLN A 269 10.28 22.11 7.56
CA GLN A 269 10.68 20.98 6.72
C GLN A 269 9.80 20.89 5.48
N LEU A 270 8.48 21.01 5.61
CA LEU A 270 7.55 20.98 4.49
C LEU A 270 7.80 22.14 3.53
N THR A 271 7.96 23.36 4.06
CA THR A 271 8.26 24.55 3.26
C THR A 271 9.56 24.40 2.48
N ALA A 272 10.64 23.93 3.12
CA ALA A 272 11.93 23.67 2.48
C ALA A 272 11.79 22.57 1.40
N ARG A 273 11.11 21.47 1.71
CA ARG A 273 10.95 20.30 0.84
C ARG A 273 10.05 20.58 -0.35
N VAL A 274 8.83 21.05 -0.12
CA VAL A 274 7.81 21.14 -1.17
C VAL A 274 8.06 22.34 -2.07
N ASN A 275 8.33 23.50 -1.48
CA ASN A 275 8.45 24.71 -2.26
C ASN A 275 9.84 24.91 -2.88
N GLN A 276 10.90 24.52 -2.15
CA GLN A 276 12.27 24.86 -2.54
C GLN A 276 13.13 23.65 -2.92
N LYS A 277 12.71 22.42 -2.60
CA LYS A 277 13.47 21.19 -2.82
C LYS A 277 14.79 21.14 -2.02
N TYR A 278 14.77 21.69 -0.79
CA TYR A 278 15.92 21.69 0.12
C TYR A 278 15.77 20.63 1.20
N PHE A 279 16.88 20.01 1.54
CA PHE A 279 17.01 19.19 2.74
C PHE A 279 17.18 20.10 3.96
N VAL A 280 16.68 19.67 5.11
CA VAL A 280 16.89 20.32 6.39
C VAL A 280 17.90 19.55 7.21
N CYS A 281 18.46 20.22 8.24
CA CYS A 281 19.46 19.62 9.12
C CYS A 281 19.01 19.62 10.57
N ARG A 282 19.61 18.75 11.37
CA ARG A 282 19.46 18.70 12.83
C ARG A 282 20.77 19.04 13.50
N ASP A 283 20.67 19.65 14.69
CA ASP A 283 21.79 19.90 15.57
C ASP A 283 22.26 18.64 16.33
N ALA A 284 23.22 18.78 17.22
CA ALA A 284 23.76 17.68 18.02
C ALA A 284 22.75 17.11 19.02
N GLU A 285 21.73 17.89 19.42
CA GLU A 285 20.64 17.50 20.29
C GLU A 285 19.46 16.86 19.52
N GLY A 286 19.56 16.73 18.19
CA GLY A 286 18.55 16.15 17.33
C GLY A 286 17.40 17.09 16.99
N LYS A 287 17.45 18.36 17.39
CA LYS A 287 16.46 19.38 17.04
C LYS A 287 16.72 19.92 15.64
N LEU A 288 15.68 20.47 15.01
CA LEU A 288 15.82 21.14 13.73
C LEU A 288 16.80 22.32 13.86
N ALA A 289 17.82 22.34 13.00
CA ALA A 289 18.77 23.43 12.94
C ALA A 289 18.30 24.53 11.97
N ASP A 290 18.83 25.74 12.11
CA ASP A 290 18.62 26.88 11.22
C ASP A 290 19.36 26.74 9.88
N ALA A 291 19.41 25.53 9.33
CA ALA A 291 20.21 25.20 8.17
C ALA A 291 19.42 24.36 7.15
N PHE A 292 19.77 24.56 5.89
CA PHE A 292 19.26 23.80 4.76
C PHE A 292 20.37 23.41 3.80
N VAL A 293 20.19 22.35 3.03
CA VAL A 293 21.06 21.99 1.91
C VAL A 293 20.24 22.07 0.62
N CYS A 294 20.64 22.93 -0.28
CA CYS A 294 20.14 23.02 -1.64
C CYS A 294 21.07 22.32 -2.61
N THR A 295 20.55 21.81 -3.73
CA THR A 295 21.35 21.17 -4.77
C THR A 295 21.41 22.08 -5.99
N ALA A 296 22.54 22.73 -6.20
CA ALA A 296 22.81 23.49 -7.41
C ALA A 296 23.08 22.56 -8.59
N ASN A 297 22.84 23.05 -9.81
CA ASN A 297 23.19 22.34 -11.06
C ASN A 297 24.42 22.98 -11.70
N ILE A 298 25.33 23.52 -10.93
CA ILE A 298 26.55 24.20 -11.38
C ILE A 298 27.60 24.21 -10.27
N ASP A 299 28.83 23.98 -10.64
CA ASP A 299 29.99 24.29 -9.81
C ASP A 299 30.34 25.77 -10.04
N ALA A 300 30.01 26.60 -9.08
CA ALA A 300 30.15 28.05 -9.21
C ALA A 300 31.55 28.51 -8.80
N GLU A 301 32.12 29.49 -9.52
CA GLU A 301 33.44 30.02 -9.27
C GLU A 301 33.64 30.65 -7.87
N ASP A 302 32.53 31.09 -7.24
CA ASP A 302 32.50 31.63 -5.88
C ASP A 302 32.21 30.58 -4.79
N GLY A 303 32.32 29.28 -5.15
CA GLY A 303 31.98 28.19 -4.24
C GLY A 303 30.48 28.06 -3.94
N GLY A 304 29.62 28.80 -4.65
CA GLY A 304 28.17 28.78 -4.51
C GLY A 304 27.57 29.81 -3.55
N ASP A 305 28.36 30.74 -3.03
CA ASP A 305 27.91 31.74 -2.04
C ASP A 305 26.72 32.56 -2.53
N LYS A 306 26.74 33.03 -3.79
CA LYS A 306 25.59 33.76 -4.38
C LYS A 306 24.35 32.88 -4.58
N ILE A 307 24.54 31.60 -4.87
CA ILE A 307 23.44 30.62 -5.00
C ILE A 307 22.80 30.42 -3.63
N VAL A 308 23.62 30.19 -2.61
CA VAL A 308 23.14 30.02 -1.21
C VAL A 308 22.40 31.27 -0.74
N GLU A 309 22.96 32.47 -0.98
CA GLU A 309 22.33 33.72 -0.57
C GLU A 309 21.00 33.97 -1.30
N GLY A 310 20.92 33.66 -2.61
CA GLY A 310 19.69 33.71 -3.35
C GLY A 310 18.61 32.76 -2.79
N ASN A 311 18.99 31.50 -2.55
CA ASN A 311 18.13 30.48 -1.98
C ASN A 311 17.70 30.81 -0.54
N ARG A 312 18.59 31.37 0.27
CA ARG A 312 18.30 31.87 1.62
C ARG A 312 17.17 32.93 1.58
N LYS A 313 17.27 33.90 0.66
CA LYS A 313 16.25 34.96 0.53
C LYS A 313 14.88 34.40 0.16
N VAL A 314 14.82 33.46 -0.77
CA VAL A 314 13.56 32.83 -1.19
C VAL A 314 12.96 32.00 -0.05
N LEU A 315 13.81 31.21 0.65
CA LEU A 315 13.35 30.43 1.81
C LEU A 315 12.87 31.34 2.94
N ALA A 316 13.59 32.42 3.23
CA ALA A 316 13.21 33.39 4.26
C ALA A 316 11.85 34.04 3.98
N ALA A 317 11.52 34.38 2.73
CA ALA A 317 10.20 34.88 2.37
C ALA A 317 9.11 33.87 2.71
N ARG A 318 9.30 32.59 2.35
CA ARG A 318 8.34 31.52 2.65
C ARG A 318 8.20 31.23 4.14
N LEU A 319 9.32 31.23 4.87
CA LEU A 319 9.29 31.03 6.33
C LEU A 319 8.66 32.23 7.04
N SER A 320 8.80 33.45 6.52
CA SER A 320 8.09 34.62 7.03
C SER A 320 6.58 34.50 6.89
N ASP A 321 6.09 34.04 5.74
CA ASP A 321 4.67 33.77 5.51
C ASP A 321 4.17 32.70 6.48
N ALA A 322 4.89 31.58 6.60
CA ALA A 322 4.55 30.51 7.52
C ALA A 322 4.50 30.99 9.00
N LYS A 323 5.49 31.77 9.43
CA LYS A 323 5.52 32.37 10.78
C LYS A 323 4.34 33.29 11.00
N PHE A 324 4.00 34.11 10.02
CA PHE A 324 2.84 34.99 10.09
C PHE A 324 1.53 34.22 10.25
N PHE A 325 1.32 33.16 9.49
CA PHE A 325 0.14 32.30 9.63
C PHE A 325 0.10 31.64 11.02
N TYR A 326 1.21 31.05 11.45
CA TYR A 326 1.31 30.40 12.74
C TYR A 326 0.97 31.35 13.91
N GLU A 327 1.60 32.53 13.94
CA GLU A 327 1.38 33.52 14.99
C GLU A 327 -0.05 34.12 14.94
N THR A 328 -0.67 34.16 13.75
CA THR A 328 -2.03 34.67 13.58
C THR A 328 -3.05 33.62 14.03
N ASP A 329 -2.86 32.37 13.65
CA ASP A 329 -3.76 31.29 14.00
C ASP A 329 -3.76 31.03 15.53
N LEU A 330 -2.59 31.16 16.19
CA LEU A 330 -2.48 31.04 17.66
C LEU A 330 -3.37 32.03 18.44
N LYS A 331 -3.77 33.15 17.84
CA LYS A 331 -4.62 34.16 18.49
C LYS A 331 -6.10 33.75 18.56
N THR A 332 -6.49 32.73 17.78
CA THR A 332 -7.86 32.26 17.70
C THR A 332 -7.94 30.85 18.29
N ARG A 333 -8.87 30.64 19.23
CA ARG A 333 -9.06 29.30 19.80
C ARG A 333 -9.63 28.35 18.76
N LEU A 334 -9.19 27.09 18.78
CA LEU A 334 -9.74 26.05 17.90
C LEU A 334 -11.26 25.93 18.04
N GLU A 335 -11.76 26.07 19.27
CA GLU A 335 -13.18 26.03 19.57
C GLU A 335 -13.98 27.13 18.85
N ASP A 336 -13.43 28.34 18.73
CA ASP A 336 -14.05 29.46 18.03
C ASP A 336 -14.03 29.26 16.49
N LEU A 337 -13.21 28.32 16.00
CA LEU A 337 -13.13 27.98 14.59
C LEU A 337 -14.14 26.89 14.18
N THR A 338 -14.59 26.04 15.10
CA THR A 338 -15.49 24.93 14.78
C THR A 338 -16.79 25.36 14.07
N PRO A 339 -17.46 26.51 14.38
CA PRO A 339 -18.63 26.92 13.64
C PRO A 339 -18.36 27.23 12.16
N LYS A 340 -17.12 27.53 11.80
CA LYS A 340 -16.75 27.79 10.39
C LYS A 340 -16.77 26.52 9.55
N LEU A 341 -16.70 25.33 10.16
CA LEU A 341 -16.77 24.03 9.51
C LEU A 341 -18.14 23.77 8.85
N GLU A 342 -19.21 24.46 9.27
CA GLU A 342 -20.51 24.45 8.62
C GLU A 342 -20.46 24.96 7.17
N LYS A 343 -19.46 25.77 6.83
CA LYS A 343 -19.26 26.32 5.49
C LYS A 343 -18.47 25.40 4.55
N ILE A 344 -17.90 24.32 5.08
CA ILE A 344 -17.13 23.34 4.32
C ILE A 344 -18.03 22.14 4.03
N VAL A 345 -18.40 21.96 2.77
CA VAL A 345 -19.16 20.79 2.34
C VAL A 345 -18.25 19.55 2.42
N PHE A 346 -18.61 18.57 3.25
CA PHE A 346 -17.95 17.28 3.26
C PHE A 346 -18.32 16.47 2.03
N HIS A 347 -19.62 16.32 1.79
CA HIS A 347 -20.17 15.76 0.57
C HIS A 347 -21.63 16.21 0.41
N GLU A 348 -22.11 16.43 -0.82
CA GLU A 348 -23.47 16.93 -1.09
C GLU A 348 -24.60 16.13 -0.45
N LYS A 349 -24.43 14.80 -0.30
CA LYS A 349 -25.39 13.90 0.33
C LYS A 349 -25.16 13.69 1.83
N LEU A 350 -23.98 14.04 2.36
CA LEU A 350 -23.57 13.75 3.73
C LEU A 350 -23.42 14.97 4.60
N GLY A 351 -23.69 16.17 4.02
CA GLY A 351 -23.64 17.43 4.74
C GLY A 351 -22.26 18.07 4.79
N THR A 352 -22.03 18.83 5.84
CA THR A 352 -20.84 19.64 6.08
C THR A 352 -19.77 18.88 6.87
N VAL A 353 -18.58 19.46 6.99
CA VAL A 353 -17.55 18.94 7.89
C VAL A 353 -17.99 19.06 9.37
N ALA A 354 -18.81 20.06 9.71
CA ALA A 354 -19.40 20.17 11.06
C ALA A 354 -20.31 18.97 11.37
N ASP A 355 -21.17 18.57 10.43
CA ASP A 355 -22.02 17.39 10.57
C ASP A 355 -21.18 16.11 10.77
N LYS A 356 -20.06 15.98 10.04
CA LYS A 356 -19.11 14.88 10.22
C LYS A 356 -18.49 14.91 11.62
N VAL A 357 -18.04 16.07 12.08
CA VAL A 357 -17.44 16.24 13.42
C VAL A 357 -18.41 15.80 14.51
N ASP A 358 -19.69 16.17 14.40
CA ASP A 358 -20.70 15.75 15.37
C ASP A 358 -20.92 14.23 15.39
N ARG A 359 -20.90 13.57 14.25
CA ARG A 359 -21.00 12.10 14.18
C ARG A 359 -19.76 11.43 14.76
N VAL A 360 -18.57 11.92 14.37
CA VAL A 360 -17.28 11.38 14.85
C VAL A 360 -17.15 11.55 16.37
N ALA A 361 -17.55 12.70 16.93
CA ALA A 361 -17.51 12.96 18.37
C ALA A 361 -18.39 11.99 19.16
N LYS A 362 -19.63 11.74 18.69
CA LYS A 362 -20.54 10.77 19.31
C LYS A 362 -19.98 9.35 19.23
N LEU A 363 -19.41 8.98 18.08
CA LEU A 363 -18.85 7.64 17.87
C LEU A 363 -17.58 7.42 18.69
N ALA A 364 -16.68 8.41 18.76
CA ALA A 364 -15.47 8.33 19.59
C ALA A 364 -15.80 8.16 21.08
N ARG A 365 -16.77 8.93 21.59
CA ARG A 365 -17.29 8.79 22.94
C ARG A 365 -17.86 7.40 23.17
N TRP A 366 -18.72 6.93 22.28
CA TRP A 366 -19.35 5.62 22.36
C TRP A 366 -18.32 4.47 22.39
N LEU A 367 -17.26 4.52 21.56
CA LEU A 367 -16.18 3.51 21.54
C LEU A 367 -15.52 3.35 22.91
N VAL A 368 -15.35 4.46 23.64
CA VAL A 368 -14.78 4.43 24.99
C VAL A 368 -15.81 3.96 26.02
N GLU A 369 -17.04 4.46 25.96
CA GLU A 369 -18.12 4.09 26.89
C GLU A 369 -18.44 2.60 26.84
N GLN A 370 -18.40 1.99 25.63
CA GLN A 370 -18.57 0.54 25.47
C GLN A 370 -17.34 -0.28 25.89
N GLY A 371 -16.23 0.38 26.28
CA GLY A 371 -15.00 -0.29 26.68
C GLY A 371 -14.25 -0.95 25.52
N ILE A 372 -14.54 -0.58 24.28
CA ILE A 372 -13.82 -1.03 23.08
C ILE A 372 -12.41 -0.43 23.08
N VAL A 373 -12.32 0.87 23.43
CA VAL A 373 -11.05 1.57 23.56
C VAL A 373 -10.84 1.92 25.03
N GLY A 374 -9.61 1.73 25.54
CA GLY A 374 -9.25 2.04 26.92
C GLY A 374 -9.76 1.02 27.95
N ALA A 375 -10.15 -0.18 27.50
CA ALA A 375 -10.39 -1.28 28.41
C ALA A 375 -9.06 -1.65 29.09
N ARG A 376 -8.88 -1.24 30.34
CA ARG A 376 -7.87 -1.86 31.18
C ARG A 376 -8.37 -3.27 31.47
N GLU A 377 -7.58 -4.31 31.16
CA GLU A 377 -7.73 -5.59 31.82
C GLU A 377 -7.73 -5.29 33.32
N ALA A 378 -8.83 -5.62 33.99
CA ALA A 378 -8.82 -5.59 35.45
C ALA A 378 -7.63 -6.46 35.86
N PRO A 379 -6.67 -5.94 36.67
CA PRO A 379 -5.54 -6.74 37.08
C PRO A 379 -6.09 -8.00 37.73
N ALA A 380 -5.73 -9.16 37.22
CA ALA A 380 -6.25 -10.46 37.64
C ALA A 380 -6.00 -10.75 39.12
N HIS A 381 -5.14 -9.99 39.78
CA HIS A 381 -4.89 -9.99 41.22
C HIS A 381 -4.45 -8.59 41.67
N VAL A 382 -5.36 -7.76 42.13
CA VAL A 382 -5.01 -6.69 43.07
C VAL A 382 -4.98 -7.36 44.45
N GLU A 383 -3.83 -7.75 44.95
CA GLU A 383 -3.63 -7.91 46.37
C GLU A 383 -3.70 -6.52 47.02
N LEU A 384 -4.92 -6.11 47.36
CA LEU A 384 -5.12 -4.98 48.24
C LEU A 384 -4.66 -5.45 49.63
N PRO A 385 -3.88 -4.60 50.36
CA PRO A 385 -3.64 -4.88 51.78
C PRO A 385 -5.00 -4.91 52.46
N LEU A 386 -5.44 -6.11 52.80
CA LEU A 386 -6.72 -6.32 53.49
C LEU A 386 -6.59 -5.71 54.87
N ASP A 387 -7.22 -4.54 55.10
CA ASP A 387 -7.63 -4.18 56.45
C ASP A 387 -8.71 -5.19 56.85
N PRO A 388 -8.50 -5.97 57.95
CA PRO A 388 -9.43 -7.02 58.38
C PRO A 388 -10.83 -6.53 58.71
N SER A 389 -11.08 -5.24 58.72
CA SER A 389 -12.34 -4.60 59.00
C SER A 389 -13.16 -4.17 57.77
N SER A 390 -12.61 -4.24 56.54
CA SER A 390 -13.31 -3.87 55.31
C SER A 390 -14.04 -5.07 54.70
N SER A 391 -15.29 -4.85 54.31
CA SER A 391 -16.06 -5.86 53.57
C SER A 391 -15.50 -6.10 52.17
N PRO A 392 -15.42 -7.35 51.67
CA PRO A 392 -15.02 -7.63 50.29
C PRO A 392 -15.86 -6.97 49.19
N ILE A 393 -17.07 -6.51 49.59
CA ILE A 393 -18.01 -5.81 48.68
C ILE A 393 -17.53 -4.37 48.44
N ASP A 394 -17.05 -3.69 49.51
CA ASP A 394 -16.64 -2.26 49.43
C ASP A 394 -15.39 -2.07 48.53
N ALA A 395 -14.47 -3.03 48.53
CA ALA A 395 -13.27 -2.96 47.68
C ALA A 395 -13.57 -3.16 46.17
N ARG A 396 -14.55 -4.00 45.85
CA ARG A 396 -15.01 -4.18 44.45
C ARG A 396 -15.80 -3.00 43.94
N ASP A 397 -16.64 -2.41 44.77
CA ASP A 397 -17.45 -1.24 44.41
C ASP A 397 -16.57 0.02 44.25
N ILE A 398 -15.54 0.20 45.08
CA ILE A 398 -14.55 1.28 44.91
C ILE A 398 -13.77 1.09 43.61
N ALA A 399 -13.29 -0.11 43.31
CA ALA A 399 -12.59 -0.41 42.08
C ALA A 399 -13.49 -0.21 40.85
N ALA A 400 -14.73 -0.68 40.90
CA ALA A 400 -15.72 -0.49 39.83
C ALA A 400 -16.07 1.02 39.65
N GLY A 401 -16.22 1.77 40.75
CA GLY A 401 -16.44 3.22 40.71
C GLY A 401 -15.26 3.98 40.09
N THR A 402 -14.03 3.60 40.40
CA THR A 402 -12.81 4.21 39.84
C THR A 402 -12.67 3.93 38.35
N VAL A 403 -12.88 2.68 37.90
CA VAL A 403 -12.87 2.30 36.48
C VAL A 403 -13.96 3.06 35.70
N SER A 404 -15.16 3.27 36.30
CA SER A 404 -16.22 4.05 35.69
C SER A 404 -15.86 5.52 35.53
N ALA A 405 -15.23 6.14 36.55
CA ALA A 405 -14.80 7.53 36.50
C ALA A 405 -13.68 7.76 35.49
N ASP A 406 -12.67 6.87 35.41
CA ASP A 406 -11.58 6.93 34.44
C ASP A 406 -12.10 6.76 33.00
N ARG A 407 -13.06 5.87 32.79
CA ARG A 407 -13.72 5.67 31.50
C ARG A 407 -14.53 6.90 31.07
N ALA A 408 -15.28 7.50 31.98
CA ALA A 408 -16.04 8.71 31.70
C ALA A 408 -15.13 9.88 31.33
N ARG A 409 -14.00 10.05 32.05
CA ARG A 409 -13.00 11.06 31.72
C ARG A 409 -12.35 10.81 30.33
N LEU A 410 -12.03 9.56 30.02
CA LEU A 410 -11.46 9.19 28.73
C LEU A 410 -12.48 9.46 27.60
N ALA A 411 -13.76 9.17 27.83
CA ALA A 411 -14.83 9.44 26.86
C ALA A 411 -15.02 10.95 26.63
N ASP A 412 -14.94 11.76 27.69
CA ASP A 412 -15.00 13.23 27.59
C ASP A 412 -13.82 13.79 26.79
N MET A 413 -12.60 13.25 27.01
CA MET A 413 -11.42 13.63 26.25
C MET A 413 -11.52 13.20 24.78
N ALA A 414 -12.04 12.02 24.49
CA ALA A 414 -12.23 11.53 23.12
C ALA A 414 -13.26 12.38 22.35
N GLU A 415 -14.39 12.71 22.99
CA GLU A 415 -15.37 13.61 22.41
C GLU A 415 -14.78 15.01 22.20
N ARG A 416 -14.04 15.56 23.17
CA ARG A 416 -13.39 16.88 23.04
C ARG A 416 -12.39 16.90 21.90
N ALA A 417 -11.53 15.90 21.81
CA ALA A 417 -10.55 15.79 20.73
C ALA A 417 -11.24 15.69 19.36
N ALA A 418 -12.28 14.87 19.21
CA ALA A 418 -13.04 14.74 17.99
C ALA A 418 -13.71 16.05 17.55
N ARG A 419 -14.27 16.82 18.50
CA ARG A 419 -14.88 18.13 18.19
C ARG A 419 -13.87 19.15 17.69
N LEU A 420 -12.62 19.10 18.14
CA LEU A 420 -11.57 20.03 17.74
C LEU A 420 -10.74 19.53 16.56
N ALA A 421 -10.76 18.24 16.26
CA ALA A 421 -9.83 17.57 15.31
C ALA A 421 -9.82 18.17 13.90
N LYS A 422 -10.92 18.75 13.45
CA LYS A 422 -11.04 19.34 12.11
C LYS A 422 -11.01 20.89 12.13
N ALA A 423 -10.86 21.51 13.30
CA ALA A 423 -10.89 22.97 13.41
C ALA A 423 -9.72 23.67 12.71
N ASP A 424 -8.60 22.98 12.57
CA ASP A 424 -7.43 23.48 11.87
C ASP A 424 -7.61 23.63 10.34
N LEU A 425 -8.60 22.97 9.74
CA LEU A 425 -8.94 23.11 8.32
C LEU A 425 -9.31 24.53 7.90
N VAL A 426 -9.72 25.37 8.86
CA VAL A 426 -10.09 26.77 8.62
C VAL A 426 -9.04 27.76 9.12
N THR A 427 -7.84 27.29 9.47
CA THR A 427 -6.70 28.13 9.82
C THR A 427 -5.95 28.61 8.58
N GLY A 428 -5.21 29.70 8.71
CA GLY A 428 -4.36 30.23 7.63
C GLY A 428 -3.25 29.25 7.23
N MET A 429 -2.63 28.61 8.23
CA MET A 429 -1.55 27.65 8.01
C MET A 429 -2.01 26.44 7.19
N VAL A 430 -3.11 25.77 7.56
CA VAL A 430 -3.63 24.62 6.82
C VAL A 430 -4.23 25.05 5.47
N GLY A 431 -4.71 26.28 5.36
CA GLY A 431 -5.13 26.84 4.08
C GLY A 431 -3.98 26.96 3.06
N GLU A 432 -2.78 27.32 3.50
CA GLU A 432 -1.57 27.40 2.67
C GLU A 432 -0.88 26.04 2.55
N PHE A 433 -0.84 25.24 3.61
CA PHE A 433 -0.18 23.93 3.68
C PHE A 433 -1.18 22.84 4.09
N PRO A 434 -2.03 22.35 3.18
CA PRO A 434 -3.05 21.35 3.48
C PRO A 434 -2.50 20.02 4.03
N GLU A 435 -1.25 19.72 3.74
CA GLU A 435 -0.55 18.52 4.23
C GLU A 435 -0.33 18.53 5.75
N LEU A 436 -0.43 19.71 6.39
CA LEU A 436 -0.24 19.89 7.84
C LEU A 436 -1.55 19.76 8.64
N GLN A 437 -2.67 19.39 7.98
CA GLN A 437 -3.94 19.17 8.68
C GLN A 437 -3.79 18.08 9.75
N GLY A 438 -4.41 18.28 10.89
CA GLY A 438 -4.25 17.44 12.08
C GLY A 438 -3.02 17.83 12.89
N LEU A 439 -1.86 17.82 12.27
CA LEU A 439 -0.60 18.20 12.92
C LEU A 439 -0.67 19.60 13.54
N MET A 440 -1.10 20.59 12.76
CA MET A 440 -1.25 21.97 13.23
C MET A 440 -2.34 22.09 14.29
N GLY A 441 -3.44 21.35 14.13
CA GLY A 441 -4.47 21.25 15.16
C GLY A 441 -3.92 20.80 16.51
N GLY A 442 -3.00 19.81 16.52
CA GLY A 442 -2.30 19.35 17.72
C GLY A 442 -1.44 20.44 18.36
N TYR A 443 -0.65 21.17 17.57
CA TYR A 443 0.17 22.28 18.05
C TYR A 443 -0.68 23.41 18.64
N TYR A 444 -1.77 23.77 17.98
CA TYR A 444 -2.67 24.82 18.48
C TYR A 444 -3.40 24.38 19.76
N ALA A 445 -3.86 23.13 19.82
CA ALA A 445 -4.50 22.58 21.02
C ALA A 445 -3.55 22.60 22.22
N ALA A 446 -2.32 22.13 22.03
CA ALA A 446 -1.30 22.16 23.09
C ALA A 446 -0.98 23.59 23.54
N ALA A 447 -0.82 24.54 22.62
CA ALA A 447 -0.56 25.95 22.93
C ALA A 447 -1.74 26.62 23.65
N GLN A 448 -2.98 26.14 23.43
CA GLN A 448 -4.20 26.64 24.06
C GLN A 448 -4.52 25.96 25.40
N GLY A 449 -3.66 25.03 25.84
CA GLY A 449 -3.78 24.38 27.15
C GLY A 449 -4.75 23.20 27.19
N GLU A 450 -5.08 22.61 26.06
CA GLU A 450 -5.79 21.33 26.02
C GLU A 450 -4.92 20.23 26.67
N PRO A 451 -5.53 19.20 27.28
CA PRO A 451 -4.79 18.03 27.77
C PRO A 451 -3.88 17.42 26.69
N ALA A 452 -2.73 16.91 27.10
CA ALA A 452 -1.76 16.34 26.16
C ALA A 452 -2.37 15.22 25.30
N GLU A 453 -3.21 14.38 25.90
CA GLU A 453 -3.93 13.29 25.24
C GLU A 453 -4.91 13.80 24.18
N VAL A 454 -5.55 14.94 24.42
CA VAL A 454 -6.46 15.60 23.46
C VAL A 454 -5.66 16.20 22.31
N ALA A 455 -4.57 16.91 22.61
CA ALA A 455 -3.72 17.51 21.60
C ALA A 455 -3.06 16.43 20.68
N GLU A 456 -2.62 15.33 21.27
CA GLU A 456 -2.09 14.18 20.54
C GLU A 456 -3.14 13.53 19.65
N ALA A 457 -4.35 13.35 20.15
CA ALA A 457 -5.45 12.79 19.39
C ALA A 457 -5.84 13.68 18.20
N ILE A 458 -5.85 15.00 18.38
CA ILE A 458 -6.07 15.96 17.30
C ILE A 458 -4.95 15.85 16.25
N ARG A 459 -3.69 15.71 16.66
CA ARG A 459 -2.55 15.54 15.75
C ARG A 459 -2.66 14.27 14.92
N ASP A 460 -2.99 13.16 15.56
CA ASP A 460 -2.82 11.81 14.98
C ASP A 460 -4.11 11.15 14.47
N HIS A 461 -5.27 11.82 14.55
CA HIS A 461 -6.55 11.20 14.15
C HIS A 461 -6.64 10.78 12.68
N TYR A 462 -5.80 11.31 11.81
CA TYR A 462 -5.71 10.85 10.42
C TYR A 462 -4.90 9.55 10.27
N LYS A 463 -4.04 9.22 11.24
CA LYS A 463 -3.19 8.02 11.18
C LYS A 463 -4.00 6.72 11.38
N PRO A 464 -3.54 5.62 10.81
CA PRO A 464 -2.58 5.56 9.72
C PRO A 464 -3.18 6.10 8.43
N VAL A 465 -2.39 6.86 7.66
CA VAL A 465 -2.79 7.43 6.36
C VAL A 465 -2.58 6.44 5.22
N GLY A 466 -1.66 5.51 5.38
CA GLY A 466 -1.31 4.50 4.39
C GLY A 466 -0.60 3.30 4.99
N GLN A 467 -0.20 2.38 4.12
CA GLN A 467 0.56 1.20 4.52
C GLN A 467 1.95 1.60 5.00
N GLY A 468 2.38 1.08 6.15
CA GLY A 468 3.67 1.39 6.77
C GLY A 468 3.71 2.71 7.55
N ASP A 469 2.56 3.40 7.70
CA ASP A 469 2.45 4.55 8.58
C ASP A 469 2.28 4.11 10.04
N ASP A 470 2.68 4.96 10.99
CA ASP A 470 2.52 4.71 12.41
C ASP A 470 1.06 4.58 12.81
N VAL A 471 0.74 3.54 13.58
CA VAL A 471 -0.60 3.33 14.13
C VAL A 471 -0.66 3.95 15.53
N PRO A 472 -1.62 4.85 15.80
CA PRO A 472 -1.83 5.39 17.15
C PRO A 472 -2.09 4.30 18.18
N THR A 473 -1.49 4.46 19.38
CA THR A 473 -1.66 3.53 20.50
C THR A 473 -2.26 4.22 21.74
N ALA A 474 -2.22 5.56 21.81
CA ALA A 474 -2.84 6.31 22.88
C ALA A 474 -4.38 6.22 22.78
N PRO A 475 -5.09 5.84 23.84
CA PRO A 475 -6.52 5.53 23.76
C PRO A 475 -7.39 6.64 23.17
N VAL A 476 -7.15 7.91 23.50
CA VAL A 476 -7.92 9.04 22.94
C VAL A 476 -7.68 9.16 21.44
N ALA A 477 -6.42 9.04 20.98
CA ALA A 477 -6.06 9.10 19.56
C ALA A 477 -6.67 7.93 18.79
N VAL A 478 -6.62 6.72 19.36
CA VAL A 478 -7.23 5.52 18.78
C VAL A 478 -8.73 5.68 18.61
N ALA A 479 -9.42 6.18 19.65
CA ALA A 479 -10.88 6.38 19.60
C ALA A 479 -11.29 7.37 18.50
N VAL A 480 -10.59 8.49 18.38
CA VAL A 480 -10.91 9.52 17.37
C VAL A 480 -10.53 9.05 15.96
N ALA A 481 -9.36 8.42 15.78
CA ALA A 481 -8.91 7.90 14.48
C ALA A 481 -9.86 6.80 13.96
N LEU A 482 -10.28 5.91 14.86
CA LEU A 482 -11.21 4.84 14.52
C LEU A 482 -12.59 5.41 14.16
N ALA A 483 -13.11 6.37 14.95
CA ALA A 483 -14.38 7.01 14.70
C ALA A 483 -14.39 7.79 13.38
N ASP A 484 -13.34 8.54 13.05
CA ASP A 484 -13.25 9.33 11.81
C ASP A 484 -13.27 8.44 10.55
N LYS A 485 -12.56 7.29 10.61
CA LYS A 485 -12.49 6.34 9.50
C LYS A 485 -13.79 5.54 9.36
N LEU A 486 -14.37 5.06 10.47
CA LEU A 486 -15.64 4.34 10.48
C LEU A 486 -16.78 5.23 9.99
N ASP A 487 -16.88 6.49 10.47
CA ASP A 487 -17.87 7.45 9.97
C ASP A 487 -17.76 7.60 8.45
N SER A 488 -16.55 7.82 7.93
CA SER A 488 -16.36 7.97 6.48
C SER A 488 -16.87 6.75 5.72
N ILE A 489 -16.48 5.54 6.11
CA ILE A 489 -16.85 4.31 5.41
C ILE A 489 -18.37 4.10 5.47
N THR A 490 -18.95 4.14 6.66
CA THR A 490 -20.38 3.86 6.86
C THR A 490 -21.27 4.88 6.18
N GLN A 491 -20.93 6.17 6.23
CA GLN A 491 -21.70 7.22 5.59
C GLN A 491 -21.67 7.13 4.07
N PHE A 492 -20.50 6.91 3.45
CA PHE A 492 -20.40 6.76 2.00
C PHE A 492 -21.11 5.49 1.50
N PHE A 493 -21.03 4.39 2.23
CA PHE A 493 -21.79 3.17 1.92
C PHE A 493 -23.30 3.39 2.06
N GLY A 494 -23.74 4.13 3.11
CA GLY A 494 -25.15 4.46 3.33
C GLY A 494 -25.81 5.26 2.21
N VAL A 495 -25.02 6.00 1.40
CA VAL A 495 -25.51 6.75 0.23
C VAL A 495 -25.11 6.11 -1.10
N ASP A 496 -24.70 4.82 -1.06
CA ASP A 496 -24.31 3.98 -2.21
C ASP A 496 -23.13 4.53 -3.04
N LEU A 497 -22.18 5.18 -2.37
CA LEU A 497 -20.94 5.66 -2.98
C LEU A 497 -19.76 4.73 -2.66
N LYS A 498 -19.91 3.47 -3.06
CA LYS A 498 -18.94 2.39 -2.81
C LYS A 498 -17.77 2.43 -3.80
N PRO A 499 -16.56 2.02 -3.41
CA PRO A 499 -15.45 1.85 -4.34
C PRO A 499 -15.74 0.79 -5.40
N SER A 500 -15.47 1.08 -6.67
CA SER A 500 -15.71 0.14 -7.78
C SER A 500 -14.50 -0.02 -8.68
N GLY A 501 -14.09 -1.25 -9.00
CA GLY A 501 -12.91 -1.54 -9.82
C GLY A 501 -11.67 -0.78 -9.33
N SER A 502 -11.02 0.03 -10.19
CA SER A 502 -9.89 0.89 -9.82
C SER A 502 -10.29 2.24 -9.20
N LYS A 503 -11.58 2.59 -9.20
CA LYS A 503 -12.07 3.90 -8.73
C LYS A 503 -12.37 3.87 -7.24
N ASP A 504 -11.72 4.76 -6.51
CA ASP A 504 -11.93 5.02 -5.08
C ASP A 504 -11.70 6.51 -4.79
N PRO A 505 -12.63 7.38 -5.21
CA PRO A 505 -12.45 8.83 -5.12
C PRO A 505 -12.42 9.35 -3.67
N PHE A 506 -12.95 8.58 -2.72
CA PHE A 506 -13.03 8.94 -1.31
C PHE A 506 -12.01 8.20 -0.44
N ALA A 507 -11.11 7.44 -1.05
CA ALA A 507 -10.06 6.67 -0.38
C ALA A 507 -10.57 5.70 0.71
N LEU A 508 -11.76 5.13 0.52
CA LEU A 508 -12.41 4.24 1.48
C LEU A 508 -11.63 2.95 1.70
N ARG A 509 -10.89 2.46 0.67
CA ARG A 509 -10.01 1.30 0.82
C ARG A 509 -8.87 1.56 1.80
N ARG A 510 -8.27 2.76 1.75
CA ARG A 510 -7.25 3.16 2.71
C ARG A 510 -7.83 3.35 4.10
N SER A 511 -9.01 3.95 4.21
CA SER A 511 -9.71 4.10 5.48
C SER A 511 -10.01 2.74 6.11
N ALA A 512 -10.44 1.75 5.32
CA ALA A 512 -10.70 0.40 5.82
C ALA A 512 -9.42 -0.32 6.29
N LEU A 513 -8.32 -0.21 5.54
CA LEU A 513 -7.02 -0.73 5.98
C LEU A 513 -6.56 -0.04 7.27
N GLY A 514 -6.81 1.26 7.41
CA GLY A 514 -6.52 2.00 8.64
C GLY A 514 -7.36 1.54 9.83
N VAL A 515 -8.64 1.24 9.64
CA VAL A 515 -9.51 0.64 10.69
C VAL A 515 -8.97 -0.72 11.10
N ILE A 516 -8.65 -1.57 10.12
CA ILE A 516 -8.10 -2.92 10.37
C ILE A 516 -6.80 -2.81 11.19
N ALA A 517 -5.87 -1.93 10.78
CA ALA A 517 -4.62 -1.73 11.51
C ALA A 517 -4.87 -1.25 12.96
N LEU A 518 -5.75 -0.26 13.16
CA LEU A 518 -6.10 0.24 14.50
C LEU A 518 -6.67 -0.86 15.39
N LEU A 519 -7.55 -1.72 14.86
CA LEU A 519 -8.15 -2.81 15.62
C LEU A 519 -7.13 -3.88 15.97
N LEU A 520 -6.30 -4.30 15.00
CA LEU A 520 -5.35 -5.39 15.17
C LEU A 520 -4.17 -5.01 16.06
N ASP A 521 -3.54 -3.87 15.80
CA ASP A 521 -2.33 -3.47 16.52
C ASP A 521 -2.63 -3.12 17.99
N ASN A 522 -3.82 -2.55 18.22
CA ASN A 522 -4.30 -2.27 19.58
C ASN A 522 -5.13 -3.41 20.20
N LYS A 523 -5.31 -4.53 19.50
CA LYS A 523 -6.08 -5.71 19.94
C LYS A 523 -7.50 -5.36 20.40
N LEU A 524 -8.17 -4.47 19.69
CA LEU A 524 -9.49 -3.96 20.06
C LEU A 524 -10.59 -4.93 19.64
N ARG A 525 -11.47 -5.22 20.56
CA ARG A 525 -12.61 -6.13 20.37
C ARG A 525 -13.85 -5.31 20.00
N LEU A 526 -14.05 -5.13 18.70
CA LEU A 526 -15.19 -4.39 18.15
C LEU A 526 -16.03 -5.31 17.25
N PRO A 527 -17.27 -5.66 17.69
CA PRO A 527 -18.23 -6.26 16.77
C PRO A 527 -18.65 -5.22 15.74
N LEU A 528 -18.13 -5.35 14.52
CA LEU A 528 -18.33 -4.36 13.46
C LEU A 528 -19.81 -4.20 13.07
N SER A 529 -20.64 -5.23 13.28
CA SER A 529 -22.09 -5.17 13.06
C SER A 529 -22.81 -4.11 13.92
N GLN A 530 -22.21 -3.68 15.05
CA GLN A 530 -22.75 -2.62 15.88
C GLN A 530 -22.61 -1.22 15.27
N VAL A 531 -21.67 -1.06 14.34
CA VAL A 531 -21.34 0.24 13.74
C VAL A 531 -21.48 0.25 12.21
N ALA A 532 -21.69 -0.91 11.58
CA ALA A 532 -21.66 -1.07 10.13
C ALA A 532 -22.70 -2.08 9.64
N GLY A 533 -23.24 -1.90 8.44
CA GLY A 533 -24.10 -2.86 7.77
C GLY A 533 -23.33 -3.99 7.08
N GLU A 534 -24.03 -5.03 6.60
CA GLU A 534 -23.46 -6.22 5.95
C GLU A 534 -22.50 -5.87 4.79
N ASP A 535 -22.88 -4.94 3.92
CA ASP A 535 -22.03 -4.50 2.78
C ASP A 535 -20.67 -3.95 3.22
N VAL A 536 -20.61 -3.31 4.39
CA VAL A 536 -19.38 -2.78 4.96
C VAL A 536 -18.55 -3.91 5.58
N LEU A 537 -19.20 -4.93 6.16
CA LEU A 537 -18.51 -6.12 6.68
C LEU A 537 -17.83 -6.88 5.54
N ASP A 538 -18.52 -7.11 4.43
CA ASP A 538 -17.95 -7.73 3.23
C ASP A 538 -16.75 -6.93 2.70
N PHE A 539 -16.87 -5.60 2.73
CA PHE A 539 -15.78 -4.73 2.32
C PHE A 539 -14.55 -4.82 3.25
N PHE A 540 -14.75 -4.92 4.57
CA PHE A 540 -13.66 -5.16 5.52
C PHE A 540 -13.02 -6.52 5.31
N ALA A 541 -13.83 -7.57 5.07
CA ALA A 541 -13.33 -8.90 4.75
C ALA A 541 -12.39 -8.89 3.54
N ASP A 542 -12.80 -8.23 2.46
CA ASP A 542 -11.97 -8.10 1.25
C ASP A 542 -10.67 -7.31 1.50
N ARG A 543 -10.71 -6.28 2.32
CA ARG A 543 -9.50 -5.50 2.65
C ARG A 543 -8.58 -6.25 3.60
N LEU A 544 -9.13 -6.99 4.56
CA LEU A 544 -8.36 -7.85 5.45
C LEU A 544 -7.59 -8.92 4.66
N LYS A 545 -8.24 -9.55 3.66
CA LYS A 545 -7.58 -10.52 2.77
C LYS A 545 -6.37 -9.91 2.05
N VAL A 546 -6.51 -8.68 1.54
CA VAL A 546 -5.40 -7.97 0.86
C VAL A 546 -4.23 -7.76 1.81
N GLN A 547 -4.49 -7.25 3.02
CA GLN A 547 -3.46 -6.97 4.02
C GLN A 547 -2.79 -8.26 4.52
N GLN A 548 -3.58 -9.27 4.86
CA GLN A 548 -3.08 -10.52 5.44
C GLN A 548 -2.32 -11.38 4.41
N ARG A 549 -2.66 -11.27 3.13
CA ARG A 549 -1.91 -11.93 2.05
C ARG A 549 -0.46 -11.45 1.99
N GLU A 550 -0.22 -10.18 2.21
CA GLU A 550 1.14 -9.62 2.26
C GLU A 550 1.90 -10.10 3.51
N ALA A 551 1.18 -10.38 4.60
CA ALA A 551 1.72 -10.99 5.82
C ALA A 551 1.90 -12.52 5.73
N GLY A 552 1.64 -13.15 4.57
CA GLY A 552 1.80 -14.60 4.36
C GLY A 552 0.63 -15.45 4.87
N VAL A 553 -0.50 -14.85 5.23
CA VAL A 553 -1.71 -15.57 5.62
C VAL A 553 -2.48 -16.03 4.37
N ARG A 554 -2.90 -17.29 4.36
CA ARG A 554 -3.66 -17.87 3.25
C ARG A 554 -5.06 -17.26 3.18
N HIS A 555 -5.42 -16.72 2.02
CA HIS A 555 -6.70 -16.03 1.78
C HIS A 555 -7.91 -16.97 1.85
N ASP A 556 -7.74 -18.23 1.44
CA ASP A 556 -8.79 -19.25 1.49
C ASP A 556 -9.21 -19.60 2.92
N LEU A 557 -8.29 -19.50 3.89
CA LEU A 557 -8.61 -19.71 5.30
C LEU A 557 -9.44 -18.55 5.88
N ILE A 558 -9.18 -17.33 5.43
CA ILE A 558 -10.00 -16.16 5.79
C ILE A 558 -11.40 -16.35 5.23
N ASP A 559 -11.53 -16.76 3.97
CA ASP A 559 -12.81 -17.08 3.33
C ASP A 559 -13.56 -18.20 4.05
N ALA A 560 -12.84 -19.22 4.52
CA ALA A 560 -13.43 -20.35 5.24
C ALA A 560 -14.02 -19.94 6.60
N VAL A 561 -13.39 -19.00 7.30
CA VAL A 561 -13.90 -18.50 8.59
C VAL A 561 -15.06 -17.54 8.38
N PHE A 562 -14.97 -16.60 7.43
CA PHE A 562 -16.05 -15.67 7.12
C PHE A 562 -17.32 -16.36 6.62
N ALA A 563 -17.18 -17.47 5.89
CA ALA A 563 -18.31 -18.22 5.35
C ALA A 563 -19.26 -18.81 6.42
N LEU A 564 -18.80 -18.92 7.67
CA LEU A 564 -19.65 -19.38 8.78
C LEU A 564 -20.73 -18.36 9.14
N GLY A 565 -20.54 -17.09 8.79
CA GLY A 565 -21.38 -15.98 9.22
C GLY A 565 -21.22 -15.68 10.72
N GLY A 566 -21.63 -14.47 11.13
CA GLY A 566 -21.66 -14.08 12.54
C GLY A 566 -20.29 -13.75 13.16
N GLU A 567 -19.18 -13.81 12.39
CA GLU A 567 -17.87 -13.35 12.85
C GLU A 567 -17.63 -11.93 12.34
N ASP A 568 -17.75 -10.97 13.22
CA ASP A 568 -17.65 -9.54 12.93
C ASP A 568 -16.56 -8.82 13.77
N ASP A 569 -15.85 -9.58 14.62
CA ASP A 569 -14.69 -9.12 15.37
C ASP A 569 -13.40 -9.58 14.66
N LEU A 570 -12.67 -8.63 14.07
CA LEU A 570 -11.49 -8.93 13.25
C LEU A 570 -10.32 -9.53 14.03
N VAL A 571 -10.17 -9.17 15.31
CA VAL A 571 -9.11 -9.72 16.17
C VAL A 571 -9.39 -11.21 16.44
N ARG A 572 -10.62 -11.54 16.81
CA ARG A 572 -11.08 -12.91 17.02
C ARG A 572 -11.01 -13.73 15.74
N LEU A 573 -11.46 -13.15 14.63
CA LEU A 573 -11.40 -13.77 13.31
C LEU A 573 -9.97 -14.18 12.95
N LEU A 574 -8.99 -13.27 13.09
CA LEU A 574 -7.60 -13.58 12.75
C LEU A 574 -6.97 -14.59 13.72
N ALA A 575 -7.30 -14.54 15.02
CA ALA A 575 -6.86 -15.55 15.95
C ALA A 575 -7.31 -16.95 15.50
N ARG A 576 -8.57 -17.07 15.04
CA ARG A 576 -9.15 -18.29 14.49
C ARG A 576 -8.47 -18.71 13.17
N VAL A 577 -8.20 -17.77 12.28
CA VAL A 577 -7.51 -18.03 11.01
C VAL A 577 -6.07 -18.50 11.25
N HIS A 578 -5.35 -17.91 12.18
CA HIS A 578 -3.98 -18.31 12.51
C HIS A 578 -3.94 -19.72 13.11
N ALA A 579 -4.84 -20.04 14.04
CA ALA A 579 -4.96 -21.40 14.60
C ALA A 579 -5.29 -22.41 13.47
N LEU A 580 -6.21 -22.05 12.56
CA LEU A 580 -6.54 -22.89 11.42
C LEU A 580 -5.36 -23.07 10.46
N GLN A 581 -4.58 -22.02 10.19
CA GLN A 581 -3.39 -22.09 9.35
C GLN A 581 -2.33 -23.00 9.96
N GLY A 582 -2.07 -22.85 11.25
CA GLY A 582 -1.17 -23.76 11.97
C GLY A 582 -1.63 -25.20 11.87
N PHE A 583 -2.93 -25.44 12.05
CA PHE A 583 -3.50 -26.77 12.03
C PHE A 583 -3.46 -27.46 10.65
N VAL A 584 -3.91 -26.79 9.58
CA VAL A 584 -3.99 -27.42 8.24
C VAL A 584 -2.64 -27.79 7.65
N THR A 585 -1.55 -27.24 8.21
CA THR A 585 -0.18 -27.62 7.83
C THR A 585 0.33 -28.88 8.53
N THR A 586 -0.36 -29.32 9.58
CA THR A 586 -0.03 -30.57 10.28
C THR A 586 -0.53 -31.79 9.50
N GLU A 587 0.02 -32.97 9.81
CA GLU A 587 -0.45 -34.23 9.25
C GLU A 587 -1.91 -34.50 9.63
N ASP A 588 -2.31 -34.22 10.87
CA ASP A 588 -3.68 -34.40 11.33
C ASP A 588 -4.64 -33.45 10.63
N GLY A 589 -4.26 -32.18 10.44
CA GLY A 589 -5.06 -31.20 9.72
C GLY A 589 -5.26 -31.55 8.25
N THR A 590 -4.19 -31.97 7.57
CA THR A 590 -4.23 -32.40 6.17
C THR A 590 -5.16 -33.61 5.99
N ASN A 591 -5.05 -34.61 6.88
CA ASN A 591 -5.89 -35.82 6.83
C ASN A 591 -7.36 -35.52 7.20
N LEU A 592 -7.59 -34.66 8.21
CA LEU A 592 -8.97 -34.24 8.55
C LEU A 592 -9.62 -33.50 7.39
N LEU A 593 -8.88 -32.63 6.70
CA LEU A 593 -9.37 -31.93 5.50
C LEU A 593 -9.73 -32.93 4.37
N ALA A 594 -8.89 -33.94 4.14
CA ALA A 594 -9.17 -35.00 3.16
C ALA A 594 -10.42 -35.80 3.53
N GLY A 595 -10.55 -36.20 4.82
CA GLY A 595 -11.72 -36.88 5.35
C GLY A 595 -13.01 -36.05 5.21
N TYR A 596 -12.94 -34.76 5.56
CA TYR A 596 -14.04 -33.81 5.36
C TYR A 596 -14.45 -33.71 3.89
N LYS A 597 -13.49 -33.51 2.96
CA LYS A 597 -13.77 -33.41 1.51
C LYS A 597 -14.43 -34.69 0.99
N ARG A 598 -13.98 -35.85 1.47
CA ARG A 598 -14.57 -37.13 1.12
C ARG A 598 -16.05 -37.24 1.61
N ALA A 599 -16.29 -36.89 2.89
CA ALA A 599 -17.64 -36.84 3.46
C ALA A 599 -18.57 -35.88 2.71
N ALA A 600 -18.10 -34.65 2.46
CA ALA A 600 -18.88 -33.64 1.74
C ALA A 600 -19.21 -34.06 0.31
N ASN A 601 -18.28 -34.69 -0.41
CA ASN A 601 -18.52 -35.21 -1.75
C ASN A 601 -19.55 -36.35 -1.79
N ILE A 602 -19.52 -37.27 -0.82
CA ILE A 602 -20.50 -38.34 -0.70
C ILE A 602 -21.88 -37.74 -0.44
N LEU A 603 -22.02 -36.85 0.54
CA LEU A 603 -23.27 -36.16 0.85
C LEU A 603 -23.87 -35.44 -0.36
N LYS A 604 -23.00 -34.71 -1.11
CA LYS A 604 -23.42 -34.02 -2.35
C LYS A 604 -23.90 -34.99 -3.43
N LYS A 605 -23.18 -36.09 -3.64
CA LYS A 605 -23.52 -37.11 -4.65
C LYS A 605 -24.84 -37.82 -4.33
N GLU A 606 -25.10 -38.07 -3.05
CA GLU A 606 -26.29 -38.72 -2.57
C GLU A 606 -27.50 -37.74 -2.41
N GLY A 607 -27.29 -36.43 -2.68
CA GLY A 607 -28.33 -35.42 -2.55
C GLY A 607 -28.87 -35.28 -1.11
N TYR A 608 -28.02 -35.62 -0.11
CA TYR A 608 -28.40 -35.58 1.29
C TYR A 608 -28.50 -34.16 1.79
N THR A 609 -29.70 -33.70 2.07
CA THR A 609 -29.96 -32.45 2.79
C THR A 609 -30.24 -32.79 4.25
N THR A 610 -29.47 -32.15 5.16
CA THR A 610 -29.76 -32.25 6.61
C THR A 610 -31.21 -31.81 6.85
N PRO A 611 -32.03 -32.58 7.56
CA PRO A 611 -33.29 -32.07 8.09
C PRO A 611 -32.99 -30.82 8.93
N ASP A 612 -33.76 -29.75 8.75
CA ASP A 612 -33.63 -28.53 9.54
C ASP A 612 -33.60 -28.88 11.04
N HIS A 613 -32.45 -28.78 11.68
CA HIS A 613 -32.43 -28.78 13.14
C HIS A 613 -33.06 -27.47 13.63
N PRO A 614 -33.99 -27.54 14.61
CA PRO A 614 -34.55 -26.33 15.20
C PRO A 614 -33.36 -25.48 15.75
N ARG A 615 -33.27 -24.25 15.26
CA ARG A 615 -32.28 -23.25 15.72
C ARG A 615 -32.38 -23.10 17.23
N THR A 616 -31.26 -23.04 17.91
CA THR A 616 -31.22 -22.84 19.34
C THR A 616 -31.87 -21.48 19.70
N PRO A 617 -32.43 -21.29 20.91
CA PRO A 617 -33.11 -20.05 21.30
C PRO A 617 -32.24 -18.77 21.17
N ALA A 618 -30.92 -18.88 21.09
CA ALA A 618 -30.01 -17.76 20.85
C ALA A 618 -30.04 -17.25 19.40
N GLU A 619 -30.31 -18.15 18.40
CA GLU A 619 -30.41 -17.78 16.98
C GLU A 619 -31.81 -17.21 16.63
N ALA A 620 -32.84 -17.49 17.42
CA ALA A 620 -34.17 -16.95 17.24
C ALA A 620 -34.34 -15.53 17.79
N GLY A 621 -33.46 -15.09 18.66
CA GLY A 621 -33.48 -13.74 19.28
C GLY A 621 -32.97 -12.61 18.39
N ALA A 622 -32.23 -12.92 17.34
CA ALA A 622 -31.62 -11.91 16.47
C ALA A 622 -32.57 -11.34 15.38
N GLN A 623 -33.70 -12.02 15.09
CA GLN A 623 -34.64 -11.58 14.05
C GLN A 623 -35.95 -10.95 14.54
N ALA A 624 -36.16 -10.72 15.83
CA ALA A 624 -37.38 -10.20 16.41
C ALA A 624 -37.33 -8.77 16.92
N ARG A 625 -36.51 -7.89 16.33
CA ARG A 625 -36.58 -6.43 16.57
C ARG A 625 -36.63 -5.65 15.26
N THR A 626 -37.70 -5.87 14.51
CA THR A 626 -38.19 -4.91 13.53
C THR A 626 -39.01 -3.84 14.26
N LEU A 627 -38.56 -2.61 14.16
CA LEU A 627 -39.31 -1.42 14.62
C LEU A 627 -40.60 -1.26 13.76
N PRO A 628 -41.70 -0.71 14.30
CA PRO A 628 -42.96 -0.62 13.61
C PRO A 628 -42.96 0.44 12.52
N ASP A 629 -43.49 0.03 11.38
CA ASP A 629 -43.86 0.81 10.22
C ASP A 629 -44.83 1.93 10.56
N HIS A 630 -44.47 3.19 10.27
CA HIS A 630 -45.45 4.26 10.09
C HIS A 630 -45.62 4.53 8.61
N ALA A 631 -46.59 3.79 8.04
CA ALA A 631 -47.14 4.09 6.73
C ALA A 631 -48.30 5.07 6.89
N ALA A 632 -48.20 6.23 6.31
CA ALA A 632 -49.36 7.00 5.84
C ALA A 632 -49.19 7.24 4.34
N ARG A 633 -49.96 6.47 3.59
CA ARG A 633 -50.21 6.69 2.17
C ARG A 633 -51.19 7.86 2.04
N GLU A 634 -50.85 8.84 1.22
CA GLU A 634 -51.87 9.56 0.44
C GLU A 634 -51.52 9.48 -1.04
N SER A 635 -52.45 8.93 -1.74
CA SER A 635 -52.52 8.78 -3.19
C SER A 635 -52.89 10.09 -3.85
N LEU A 636 -52.25 10.48 -4.94
CA LEU A 636 -52.90 11.20 -6.04
C LEU A 636 -52.26 10.85 -7.38
N ASP A 637 -53.08 10.71 -8.35
CA ASP A 637 -53.12 10.07 -9.62
C ASP A 637 -52.34 10.80 -10.72
N PRO A 638 -52.03 10.14 -11.88
CA PRO A 638 -51.07 10.58 -12.86
C PRO A 638 -51.69 11.35 -14.03
N GLY A 639 -50.95 12.26 -14.54
CA GLY A 639 -51.38 12.92 -15.78
C GLY A 639 -50.32 13.78 -16.50
N LEU A 640 -50.04 13.30 -17.72
CA LEU A 640 -49.67 14.05 -18.92
C LEU A 640 -48.20 14.46 -19.24
N ARG A 641 -47.68 13.62 -20.14
CA ARG A 641 -47.10 13.96 -21.48
C ARG A 641 -45.82 14.75 -21.67
N ARG A 642 -44.87 14.03 -22.27
CA ARG A 642 -44.07 14.33 -23.48
C ARG A 642 -43.39 15.68 -23.61
N GLY A 643 -42.09 15.59 -23.82
CA GLY A 643 -41.32 16.61 -24.55
C GLY A 643 -39.81 16.45 -24.46
N THR A 644 -39.25 15.80 -25.48
CA THR A 644 -37.97 16.07 -26.17
C THR A 644 -36.63 15.98 -25.39
N GLU A 645 -35.83 15.08 -25.92
CA GLU A 645 -34.40 14.92 -25.81
C GLU A 645 -33.63 16.22 -25.91
N GLU A 646 -32.69 16.44 -24.99
CA GLU A 646 -31.41 17.10 -25.28
C GLU A 646 -30.34 16.49 -24.40
N GLU A 647 -29.34 15.88 -25.07
CA GLU A 647 -28.09 15.40 -24.48
C GLU A 647 -27.34 16.61 -23.89
N GLY A 648 -27.16 16.61 -22.58
CA GLY A 648 -26.29 17.52 -21.87
C GLY A 648 -25.37 16.68 -20.96
N THR A 649 -24.15 16.47 -21.42
CA THR A 649 -23.06 15.92 -20.62
C THR A 649 -22.77 16.83 -19.43
N ALA A 650 -23.26 16.47 -18.26
CA ALA A 650 -22.91 17.12 -17.00
C ALA A 650 -21.69 16.40 -16.40
N GLU A 651 -20.53 17.01 -16.54
CA GLU A 651 -19.36 16.75 -15.73
C GLU A 651 -19.68 17.09 -14.26
N ALA A 652 -19.64 16.09 -13.40
CA ALA A 652 -19.70 16.30 -11.97
C ALA A 652 -18.41 16.98 -11.48
N PRO A 653 -18.47 18.03 -10.65
CA PRO A 653 -17.26 18.59 -10.08
C PRO A 653 -16.70 17.62 -9.02
N ALA A 654 -15.50 17.15 -9.26
CA ALA A 654 -14.69 16.44 -8.27
C ALA A 654 -14.48 17.34 -7.05
N ALA A 655 -14.80 16.83 -5.88
CA ALA A 655 -14.50 17.47 -4.62
C ALA A 655 -13.00 17.76 -4.52
N ALA A 656 -12.67 19.04 -4.42
CA ALA A 656 -11.32 19.56 -4.39
C ALA A 656 -10.63 19.18 -3.08
N LEU A 657 -9.78 18.17 -3.15
CA LEU A 657 -8.64 18.01 -2.27
C LEU A 657 -7.40 18.16 -3.16
N GLY A 658 -6.88 19.40 -3.15
CA GLY A 658 -5.52 19.67 -3.52
C GLY A 658 -5.14 19.61 -5.00
N GLN A 659 -5.68 20.47 -5.87
CA GLN A 659 -4.95 20.95 -7.04
C GLN A 659 -5.41 22.38 -7.36
N ARG A 660 -4.77 23.35 -6.73
CA ARG A 660 -4.74 24.71 -7.28
C ARG A 660 -3.53 24.86 -8.19
N ARG A 661 -3.80 25.07 -9.46
CA ARG A 661 -2.83 25.53 -10.45
C ARG A 661 -2.22 26.85 -9.98
N SER A 662 -0.87 26.90 -9.98
CA SER A 662 -0.13 28.16 -9.90
C SER A 662 -0.57 29.08 -11.03
N VAL A 663 -1.18 30.21 -10.67
CA VAL A 663 -1.37 31.33 -11.56
C VAL A 663 -0.04 32.06 -11.66
N ALA A 664 0.56 32.01 -12.83
CA ALA A 664 1.69 32.86 -13.18
C ALA A 664 1.23 34.31 -13.17
N ALA A 665 1.75 35.11 -12.24
CA ALA A 665 1.61 36.56 -12.28
C ALA A 665 2.54 37.13 -13.34
N ASN A 666 1.98 37.81 -14.33
CA ASN A 666 2.67 38.68 -15.26
C ASN A 666 3.35 39.83 -14.52
N ALA A 667 4.66 39.94 -14.70
CA ALA A 667 5.39 41.17 -14.37
C ALA A 667 5.38 42.08 -15.61
N PRO A 668 5.18 43.39 -15.45
CA PRO A 668 5.26 44.34 -16.56
C PRO A 668 6.71 44.71 -16.85
N ASP A 669 6.95 44.92 -18.17
CA ASP A 669 8.12 45.57 -18.74
C ASP A 669 8.46 46.92 -18.05
N ALA A 670 9.73 47.10 -17.72
CA ALA A 670 10.30 48.43 -17.51
C ALA A 670 11.62 48.50 -18.25
N THR A 671 11.61 49.25 -19.31
CA THR A 671 12.72 49.69 -20.10
C THR A 671 13.59 50.74 -19.36
N ASP A 672 14.90 50.66 -19.61
CA ASP A 672 15.86 51.72 -19.80
C ASP A 672 16.27 52.61 -18.60
N ALA A 673 17.53 52.52 -18.22
CA ALA A 673 18.42 53.67 -17.99
C ALA A 673 19.90 53.28 -17.69
N SER A 674 20.73 53.49 -18.66
CA SER A 674 22.08 54.13 -18.66
C SER A 674 23.06 53.89 -17.50
N VAL A 675 24.22 53.40 -17.91
CA VAL A 675 25.57 53.42 -17.29
C VAL A 675 26.01 54.87 -16.94
N PRO A 676 26.82 55.04 -15.87
CA PRO A 676 28.16 55.58 -16.13
C PRO A 676 29.32 54.82 -15.44
N THR A 677 30.40 54.87 -16.20
CA THR A 677 31.77 54.47 -15.93
C THR A 677 32.51 55.34 -14.87
N GLY A 678 33.51 54.76 -14.21
CA GLY A 678 34.59 55.50 -13.58
C GLY A 678 35.20 54.76 -12.41
N SER A 679 36.26 54.21 -12.60
CA SER A 679 37.69 54.39 -12.53
C SER A 679 38.38 53.97 -11.23
N THR A 680 39.31 53.06 -11.41
CA THR A 680 40.70 52.97 -10.83
C THR A 680 40.93 52.83 -9.35
N GLY A 681 41.79 51.81 -9.04
CA GLY A 681 42.59 51.77 -7.83
C GLY A 681 43.04 50.38 -7.44
N THR A 682 44.18 49.93 -7.98
CA THR A 682 45.08 48.90 -7.43
C THR A 682 46.28 49.62 -6.81
N PRO A 683 47.18 49.03 -6.03
CA PRO A 683 47.32 47.66 -5.46
C PRO A 683 47.87 47.68 -3.97
N GLY A 684 47.96 46.50 -3.41
CA GLY A 684 48.72 46.35 -2.14
C GLY A 684 48.95 44.89 -1.76
N ASN A 685 50.10 44.41 -2.24
CA ASN A 685 50.71 43.17 -1.78
C ASN A 685 51.06 43.24 -0.28
N LEU A 686 50.96 42.10 0.41
CA LEU A 686 52.04 41.65 1.32
C LEU A 686 51.92 40.16 1.59
N ARG A 687 53.02 39.52 1.31
CA ARG A 687 53.44 38.14 1.55
C ARG A 687 53.84 37.92 3.03
N HIS A 688 53.92 36.69 3.32
CA HIS A 688 54.83 35.84 4.14
C HIS A 688 54.20 35.07 5.25
N GLN A 689 54.36 33.77 5.14
CA GLN A 689 55.42 32.86 5.72
C GLN A 689 55.02 32.43 7.14
N ASP A 690 55.16 31.25 7.64
CA ASP A 690 55.95 30.05 7.34
C ASP A 690 55.25 28.89 8.12
N GLU A 691 55.26 27.71 7.58
CA GLU A 691 56.13 26.55 7.81
C GLU A 691 55.97 25.79 9.15
N GLU A 692 55.82 24.51 8.97
CA GLU A 692 56.39 23.34 9.68
C GLU A 692 55.85 23.00 11.08
N ALA A 693 55.54 21.77 11.40
CA ALA A 693 56.21 20.46 11.31
C ALA A 693 55.22 19.37 11.72
N ASN A 694 55.04 18.31 11.06
CA ASN A 694 55.83 17.09 10.89
C ASN A 694 55.71 16.04 12.00
N GLN A 695 55.50 14.82 11.53
CA GLN A 695 55.81 13.50 12.09
C GLN A 695 54.82 12.88 13.08
N ALA A 696 54.06 11.90 12.60
CA ALA A 696 54.41 10.47 12.37
C ALA A 696 54.61 9.68 13.66
N VAL A 697 53.87 8.69 13.89
CA VAL A 697 54.29 7.32 14.24
C VAL A 697 53.11 6.33 14.08
N ASP A 698 53.21 5.55 13.22
CA ASP A 698 53.09 4.20 12.78
C ASP A 698 52.92 3.15 13.91
N ARG A 699 52.12 2.10 13.54
CA ARG A 699 52.24 0.65 13.82
C ARG A 699 51.07 0.00 14.51
N GLN A 700 50.35 -0.72 13.66
CA GLN A 700 50.25 -2.21 13.63
C GLN A 700 49.68 -2.91 14.88
N GLY A 701 48.73 -3.75 14.59
CA GLY A 701 48.39 -4.88 15.40
C GLY A 701 47.09 -5.60 14.99
N THR A 702 47.18 -6.41 13.95
CA THR A 702 46.27 -7.53 13.67
C THR A 702 46.17 -8.41 14.88
N THR A 703 44.95 -8.95 15.18
CA THR A 703 44.70 -10.39 15.31
C THR A 703 43.21 -10.70 15.37
N GLU A 704 42.86 -11.61 14.51
CA GLU A 704 41.70 -12.50 14.61
C GLU A 704 41.67 -13.23 15.96
N HIS A 705 40.53 -13.48 16.51
CA HIS A 705 40.21 -14.80 17.05
C HIS A 705 38.69 -15.04 17.18
N ASP A 706 38.26 -15.99 16.46
CA ASP A 706 37.25 -17.02 16.58
C ASP A 706 37.18 -17.62 18.01
N GLY A 707 35.99 -18.07 18.40
CA GLY A 707 35.93 -18.95 19.58
C GLY A 707 34.68 -18.89 20.42
N THR A 708 33.66 -19.54 19.97
CA THR A 708 32.84 -20.61 20.63
C THR A 708 32.85 -20.68 22.16
N ALA A 709 31.66 -20.98 22.62
CA ALA A 709 31.30 -21.91 23.70
C ALA A 709 30.91 -21.41 25.08
N HIS A 710 29.66 -21.67 25.36
CA HIS A 710 29.07 -22.20 26.61
C HIS A 710 30.03 -22.70 27.75
N PRO A 711 29.50 -23.01 28.89
CA PRO A 711 28.42 -22.59 29.78
C PRO A 711 28.90 -22.43 31.24
N PHE A 712 28.11 -21.90 32.13
CA PHE A 712 28.29 -22.13 33.54
C PHE A 712 27.01 -22.60 34.20
N ALA A 713 27.12 -23.82 34.65
CA ALA A 713 26.27 -24.47 35.64
C ALA A 713 26.66 -24.01 37.06
N GLY A 714 25.72 -24.09 37.95
CA GLY A 714 26.09 -24.30 39.35
C GLY A 714 25.27 -23.52 40.36
N GLY A 715 24.52 -24.26 41.14
CA GLY A 715 24.28 -23.94 42.52
C GLY A 715 22.84 -24.12 43.01
N GLN A 716 22.42 -25.32 43.28
CA GLN A 716 21.40 -25.57 44.30
C GLN A 716 22.02 -25.39 45.70
N PRO A 717 21.23 -24.95 46.66
CA PRO A 717 21.40 -25.42 48.02
C PRO A 717 20.22 -26.27 48.51
N ASP A 718 20.63 -27.23 49.27
CA ASP A 718 19.90 -28.29 49.91
C ASP A 718 18.83 -27.87 50.90
N GLY A 719 17.80 -28.71 51.02
CA GLY A 719 17.38 -29.28 52.27
C GLY A 719 16.30 -28.56 53.06
N ILE A 720 15.03 -29.00 52.91
CA ILE A 720 14.05 -28.98 54.01
C ILE A 720 13.34 -30.31 54.06
N PRO A 721 13.12 -30.87 55.28
CA PRO A 721 12.72 -32.25 55.44
C PRO A 721 11.21 -32.44 55.28
N GLN A 722 10.88 -33.61 54.75
CA GLN A 722 9.55 -34.19 54.75
C GLN A 722 9.05 -34.40 56.18
N THR A 723 7.87 -33.87 56.49
CA THR A 723 7.02 -34.44 57.51
C THR A 723 5.77 -34.98 56.84
N GLY A 724 5.64 -36.32 56.88
CA GLY A 724 4.46 -36.97 56.39
C GLY A 724 3.29 -36.77 57.35
N GLU A 725 2.15 -36.57 56.77
CA GLU A 725 0.86 -36.98 57.24
C GLU A 725 0.10 -37.55 56.08
N GLU A 726 -0.02 -38.82 56.03
CA GLU A 726 -0.88 -39.56 55.11
C GLU A 726 -2.32 -39.32 55.50
N ASP A 727 -3.10 -38.77 54.58
CA ASP A 727 -4.56 -38.83 54.66
C ASP A 727 -5.03 -40.00 53.79
N PRO A 728 -5.58 -41.09 54.38
CA PRO A 728 -6.04 -42.21 53.60
C PRO A 728 -7.51 -42.05 53.24
N LEU A 729 -7.82 -41.48 52.15
CA LEU A 729 -9.09 -41.63 51.45
C LEU A 729 -9.00 -41.00 50.06
N VAL A 730 -9.07 -41.86 49.04
CA VAL A 730 -9.49 -41.84 47.71
C VAL A 730 -8.43 -42.33 46.70
N GLU A 731 -8.09 -43.57 46.77
CA GLU A 731 -7.93 -44.43 45.62
C GLU A 731 -9.30 -44.99 45.22
N VAL A 732 -10.06 -44.23 44.43
CA VAL A 732 -11.15 -44.80 43.65
C VAL A 732 -10.58 -45.09 42.27
N GLU A 733 -10.46 -46.36 41.98
CA GLU A 733 -10.06 -46.91 40.69
C GLU A 733 -10.87 -46.22 39.56
N GLN A 734 -10.20 -45.33 38.80
CA GLN A 734 -10.75 -44.68 37.60
C GLN A 734 -10.91 -45.65 36.42
N GLY A 735 -10.70 -46.93 36.59
CA GLY A 735 -10.77 -47.95 35.53
C GLY A 735 -12.14 -48.59 35.32
N GLU A 736 -13.02 -48.67 36.31
CA GLU A 736 -14.30 -49.41 36.19
C GLU A 736 -15.52 -48.52 35.92
N PHE A 737 -15.47 -47.22 36.21
CA PHE A 737 -16.58 -46.32 36.01
C PHE A 737 -16.71 -45.84 34.53
N THR A 738 -15.61 -45.72 33.80
CA THR A 738 -15.61 -45.33 32.37
C THR A 738 -16.14 -46.48 31.49
N GLY A 739 -15.98 -47.73 31.85
CA GLY A 739 -16.52 -48.87 31.14
C GLY A 739 -18.05 -48.96 31.24
N SER A 740 -18.61 -48.62 32.39
CA SER A 740 -20.05 -48.69 32.65
C SER A 740 -20.82 -47.57 31.94
N VAL A 741 -20.34 -46.35 31.92
CA VAL A 741 -20.95 -45.23 31.23
C VAL A 741 -20.89 -45.39 29.68
N ALA A 742 -19.77 -45.89 29.17
CA ALA A 742 -19.60 -46.20 27.75
C ALA A 742 -20.49 -47.38 27.32
N ALA A 743 -20.70 -48.39 28.18
CA ALA A 743 -21.60 -49.51 27.89
C ALA A 743 -23.06 -49.09 27.96
N PHE A 744 -23.44 -48.20 28.88
CA PHE A 744 -24.80 -47.64 28.98
C PHE A 744 -25.12 -46.76 27.77
N ALA A 745 -24.22 -45.88 27.37
CA ALA A 745 -24.35 -45.04 26.17
C ALA A 745 -24.43 -45.86 24.87
N ARG A 746 -23.69 -46.98 24.79
CA ARG A 746 -23.83 -47.95 23.69
C ARG A 746 -25.21 -48.59 23.64
N SER A 747 -25.74 -48.97 24.82
CA SER A 747 -27.07 -49.60 24.92
C SER A 747 -28.20 -48.67 24.53
N GLU A 748 -28.17 -47.41 24.92
CA GLU A 748 -29.15 -46.41 24.50
C GLU A 748 -29.05 -46.09 23.02
N ARG A 749 -27.85 -46.01 22.43
CA ARG A 749 -27.63 -45.82 20.99
C ARG A 749 -28.14 -46.99 20.13
N ALA A 750 -27.88 -48.23 20.58
CA ALA A 750 -28.40 -49.42 19.88
C ALA A 750 -29.91 -49.51 19.87
N GLN A 751 -30.59 -48.89 20.89
CA GLN A 751 -32.05 -48.85 20.94
C GLN A 751 -32.65 -47.78 20.05
N SER A 752 -31.89 -46.78 19.60
CA SER A 752 -32.33 -45.71 18.70
C SER A 752 -32.11 -46.02 17.21
N LEU A 753 -31.21 -46.96 16.90
CA LEU A 753 -30.94 -47.37 15.52
C LEU A 753 -31.77 -48.65 15.19
N SER A 754 -32.33 -48.69 14.00
CA SER A 754 -33.11 -49.86 13.50
C SER A 754 -32.22 -51.05 13.07
N TYR A 755 -30.91 -50.97 13.24
CA TYR A 755 -29.90 -51.97 12.91
C TYR A 755 -28.76 -51.93 13.90
N GLU A 756 -27.93 -52.95 13.98
CA GLU A 756 -26.72 -53.02 14.76
C GLU A 756 -25.56 -52.34 14.02
N PRO A 757 -24.97 -51.23 14.55
CA PRO A 757 -23.91 -50.52 13.87
C PRO A 757 -22.62 -51.31 13.80
N GLU A 758 -21.84 -51.13 12.75
CA GLU A 758 -20.51 -51.69 12.64
C GLU A 758 -19.55 -51.06 13.69
N PRO A 759 -18.54 -51.76 14.18
CA PRO A 759 -17.62 -51.22 15.20
C PRO A 759 -16.96 -49.88 14.84
N ALA A 760 -16.74 -49.60 13.55
CA ALA A 760 -16.17 -48.33 13.08
C ALA A 760 -17.23 -47.22 13.07
N GLU A 761 -18.51 -47.50 12.85
CA GLU A 761 -19.62 -46.54 13.00
C GLU A 761 -19.76 -46.11 14.46
N ASP A 762 -19.76 -47.11 15.39
CA ASP A 762 -19.83 -46.86 16.82
C ASP A 762 -18.62 -46.03 17.34
N ALA A 763 -17.42 -46.36 16.87
CA ALA A 763 -16.22 -45.61 17.23
C ALA A 763 -16.27 -44.17 16.79
N LEU A 764 -16.74 -43.89 15.56
CA LEU A 764 -16.89 -42.54 15.03
C LEU A 764 -17.98 -41.74 15.77
N MET A 765 -19.11 -42.36 16.09
CA MET A 765 -20.19 -41.76 16.90
C MET A 765 -19.67 -41.37 18.28
N ALA A 766 -18.96 -42.29 18.95
CA ALA A 766 -18.39 -42.03 20.27
C ALA A 766 -17.33 -40.92 20.26
N ALA A 767 -16.49 -40.87 19.20
CA ALA A 767 -15.50 -39.82 19.03
C ALA A 767 -16.16 -38.43 18.83
N LEU A 768 -17.24 -38.36 18.04
CA LEU A 768 -18.00 -37.11 17.84
C LEU A 768 -18.68 -36.65 19.13
N ASP A 769 -19.23 -37.54 19.95
CA ASP A 769 -19.86 -37.19 21.22
C ASP A 769 -18.87 -36.55 22.23
N VAL A 770 -17.58 -36.84 22.08
CA VAL A 770 -16.51 -36.23 22.88
C VAL A 770 -15.94 -34.98 22.23
N ALA A 771 -15.68 -35.01 20.93
CA ALA A 771 -15.03 -33.91 20.20
C ALA A 771 -15.92 -32.67 20.04
N GLU A 772 -17.22 -32.86 19.73
CA GLU A 772 -18.14 -31.72 19.50
C GLU A 772 -18.30 -30.79 20.70
N PRO A 773 -18.60 -31.27 21.94
CA PRO A 773 -18.72 -30.37 23.09
C PRO A 773 -17.38 -29.75 23.49
N ARG A 774 -16.26 -30.46 23.32
CA ARG A 774 -14.93 -29.91 23.57
C ARG A 774 -14.57 -28.79 22.60
N ALA A 775 -14.79 -29.02 21.30
CA ALA A 775 -14.58 -27.99 20.30
C ALA A 775 -15.50 -26.78 20.51
N ALA A 776 -16.79 -27.02 20.83
CA ALA A 776 -17.72 -25.94 21.09
C ALA A 776 -17.33 -25.09 22.30
N LYS A 777 -16.88 -25.74 23.39
CA LYS A 777 -16.38 -25.04 24.57
C LYS A 777 -15.11 -24.24 24.25
N ALA A 778 -14.15 -24.83 23.57
CA ALA A 778 -12.90 -24.19 23.20
C ALA A 778 -13.15 -22.96 22.30
N ILE A 779 -14.11 -23.02 21.34
CA ILE A 779 -14.52 -21.89 20.52
C ILE A 779 -15.14 -20.77 21.38
N ALA A 780 -15.98 -21.13 22.37
CA ALA A 780 -16.59 -20.17 23.29
C ALA A 780 -15.54 -19.49 24.19
N ASP A 781 -14.53 -20.24 24.60
CA ASP A 781 -13.41 -19.75 25.41
C ASP A 781 -12.32 -19.07 24.54
N GLU A 782 -12.51 -18.97 23.22
CA GLU A 782 -11.55 -18.46 22.20
C GLU A 782 -10.23 -19.24 22.12
N ASP A 783 -10.21 -20.45 22.66
CA ASP A 783 -9.11 -21.41 22.50
C ASP A 783 -9.23 -22.14 21.16
N PHE A 784 -8.90 -21.44 20.06
CA PHE A 784 -9.03 -22.01 18.73
C PHE A 784 -8.05 -23.14 18.46
N GLU A 785 -6.89 -23.14 19.09
CA GLU A 785 -5.94 -24.27 19.02
C GLU A 785 -6.50 -25.50 19.71
N GLY A 786 -7.09 -25.35 20.88
CA GLY A 786 -7.81 -26.40 21.57
C GLY A 786 -9.03 -26.94 20.81
N ALA A 787 -9.73 -26.06 20.09
CA ALA A 787 -10.82 -26.48 19.19
C ALA A 787 -10.29 -27.34 18.03
N MET A 788 -9.17 -26.94 17.40
CA MET A 788 -8.52 -27.75 16.36
C MET A 788 -8.02 -29.10 16.90
N ALA A 789 -7.42 -29.13 18.08
CA ALA A 789 -6.96 -30.36 18.73
C ALA A 789 -8.13 -31.30 19.04
N ALA A 790 -9.27 -30.77 19.47
CA ALA A 790 -10.49 -31.56 19.67
C ALA A 790 -10.97 -32.20 18.36
N LEU A 791 -10.95 -31.45 17.24
CA LEU A 791 -11.32 -31.98 15.93
C LEU A 791 -10.29 -32.96 15.36
N ALA A 792 -8.99 -32.78 15.64
CA ALA A 792 -7.93 -33.70 15.24
C ALA A 792 -8.18 -35.12 15.75
N SER A 793 -8.80 -35.27 16.95
CA SER A 793 -9.14 -36.56 17.51
C SER A 793 -10.13 -37.38 16.66
N LEU A 794 -10.83 -36.74 15.74
CA LEU A 794 -11.76 -37.42 14.80
C LEU A 794 -11.04 -38.09 13.63
N ARG A 795 -9.76 -37.79 13.37
CA ARG A 795 -9.00 -38.32 12.23
C ARG A 795 -9.06 -39.85 12.16
N ALA A 796 -8.55 -40.54 13.18
CA ALA A 796 -8.46 -42.00 13.17
C ALA A 796 -9.84 -42.69 13.07
N PRO A 797 -10.88 -42.24 13.80
CA PRO A 797 -12.24 -42.75 13.62
C PRO A 797 -12.81 -42.51 12.22
N ILE A 798 -12.57 -41.36 11.59
CA ILE A 798 -13.01 -41.05 10.22
C ILE A 798 -12.31 -41.96 9.21
N ASP A 799 -10.99 -42.14 9.31
CA ASP A 799 -10.24 -43.04 8.43
C ASP A 799 -10.73 -44.48 8.56
N ALA A 800 -10.88 -44.97 9.81
CA ALA A 800 -11.42 -46.31 10.08
C ALA A 800 -12.83 -46.52 9.55
N PHE A 801 -13.69 -45.49 9.61
CA PHE A 801 -15.03 -45.52 9.04
C PHE A 801 -14.98 -45.67 7.53
N PHE A 802 -14.19 -44.85 6.83
CA PHE A 802 -14.11 -44.94 5.38
C PHE A 802 -13.43 -46.21 4.85
N ASP A 803 -12.59 -46.84 5.64
CA ASP A 803 -11.87 -48.08 5.29
C ASP A 803 -12.76 -49.30 5.49
N LYS A 804 -13.65 -49.30 6.49
CA LYS A 804 -14.37 -50.51 6.94
C LYS A 804 -15.88 -50.46 6.64
N VAL A 805 -16.44 -49.25 6.39
CA VAL A 805 -17.90 -49.09 6.25
C VAL A 805 -18.25 -48.67 4.82
N THR A 806 -19.15 -49.43 4.19
CA THR A 806 -19.69 -49.05 2.90
C THR A 806 -20.88 -48.10 3.10
N VAL A 807 -20.65 -46.77 2.88
CA VAL A 807 -21.70 -45.75 3.09
C VAL A 807 -22.95 -46.00 2.26
N ASN A 808 -22.79 -46.39 1.00
CA ASN A 808 -23.87 -46.63 0.07
C ASN A 808 -24.34 -48.09 0.16
N ASP A 809 -24.83 -48.47 1.33
CA ASP A 809 -25.37 -49.82 1.61
C ASP A 809 -26.69 -50.07 0.90
N ALA A 810 -26.96 -51.34 0.59
CA ALA A 810 -28.19 -51.75 0.00
C ALA A 810 -29.40 -51.59 0.94
N ASP A 811 -29.14 -51.62 2.25
CA ASP A 811 -30.15 -51.36 3.29
C ASP A 811 -30.39 -49.85 3.42
N PRO A 812 -31.63 -49.37 3.14
CA PRO A 812 -31.95 -47.96 3.25
C PRO A 812 -31.76 -47.36 4.64
N ALA A 813 -31.97 -48.13 5.70
CA ALA A 813 -31.83 -47.70 7.08
C ALA A 813 -30.35 -47.44 7.42
N LYS A 814 -29.46 -48.38 7.07
CA LYS A 814 -28.01 -48.22 7.20
C LYS A 814 -27.49 -47.06 6.40
N ARG A 815 -27.88 -46.96 5.14
CA ARG A 815 -27.47 -45.84 4.25
C ARG A 815 -27.87 -44.49 4.83
N THR A 816 -29.10 -44.32 5.30
CA THR A 816 -29.58 -43.08 5.89
C THR A 816 -28.82 -42.73 7.16
N ALA A 817 -28.58 -43.67 8.05
CA ALA A 817 -27.85 -43.46 9.29
C ALA A 817 -26.36 -43.10 9.03
N ARG A 818 -25.69 -43.74 8.04
CA ARG A 818 -24.31 -43.47 7.61
C ARG A 818 -24.16 -42.08 6.99
N LEU A 819 -25.15 -41.67 6.16
CA LEU A 819 -25.17 -40.32 5.62
C LEU A 819 -25.40 -39.27 6.72
N ALA A 820 -26.28 -39.52 7.68
CA ALA A 820 -26.46 -38.66 8.85
C ALA A 820 -25.20 -38.53 9.69
N LEU A 821 -24.43 -39.63 9.88
CA LEU A 821 -23.14 -39.60 10.57
C LEU A 821 -22.09 -38.78 9.84
N LEU A 822 -21.99 -38.90 8.52
CA LEU A 822 -21.12 -38.01 7.69
C LEU A 822 -21.54 -36.55 7.74
N ALA A 823 -22.85 -36.28 7.75
CA ALA A 823 -23.37 -34.92 7.92
C ALA A 823 -22.98 -34.34 9.29
N ARG A 824 -22.99 -35.18 10.33
CA ARG A 824 -22.54 -34.79 11.66
C ARG A 824 -21.05 -34.47 11.71
N VAL A 825 -20.18 -35.28 11.06
CA VAL A 825 -18.76 -34.99 10.89
C VAL A 825 -18.55 -33.63 10.22
N ARG A 826 -19.29 -33.41 9.11
CA ARG A 826 -19.23 -32.10 8.41
C ARG A 826 -19.67 -30.96 9.31
N ALA A 827 -20.74 -31.10 10.06
CA ALA A 827 -21.25 -30.07 10.96
C ALA A 827 -20.27 -29.76 12.11
N ALA A 828 -19.63 -30.79 12.68
CA ALA A 828 -18.62 -30.62 13.74
C ALA A 828 -17.45 -29.77 13.25
N VAL A 829 -16.91 -30.05 12.07
CA VAL A 829 -15.81 -29.31 11.46
C VAL A 829 -16.27 -27.90 11.05
N HIS A 830 -17.50 -27.77 10.54
CA HIS A 830 -18.08 -26.51 10.11
C HIS A 830 -18.24 -25.47 11.24
N ARG A 831 -18.24 -25.89 12.51
CA ARG A 831 -18.25 -24.96 13.65
C ARG A 831 -16.97 -24.11 13.75
N VAL A 832 -15.86 -24.61 13.21
CA VAL A 832 -14.58 -23.92 13.26
C VAL A 832 -14.33 -23.13 11.97
N ALA A 833 -14.53 -23.73 10.82
CA ALA A 833 -14.39 -23.09 9.51
C ALA A 833 -15.14 -23.87 8.44
N ASP A 834 -15.52 -23.22 7.34
CA ASP A 834 -16.04 -23.91 6.16
C ASP A 834 -14.90 -24.55 5.35
N PHE A 835 -14.55 -25.78 5.72
CA PHE A 835 -13.46 -26.51 5.06
C PHE A 835 -13.69 -26.76 3.57
N SER A 836 -14.89 -26.53 3.04
CA SER A 836 -15.15 -26.63 1.60
C SER A 836 -14.46 -25.52 0.79
N ARG A 837 -14.09 -24.45 1.44
CA ARG A 837 -13.40 -23.30 0.85
C ARG A 837 -11.88 -23.39 0.94
N ILE A 838 -11.34 -24.33 1.69
CA ILE A 838 -9.91 -24.50 1.88
C ILE A 838 -9.30 -25.21 0.68
N GLU A 839 -8.35 -24.56 0.03
CA GLU A 839 -7.58 -25.10 -1.09
C GLU A 839 -6.54 -26.14 -0.57
N GLY A 840 -6.38 -27.25 -1.29
CA GLY A 840 -5.41 -28.28 -0.90
C GLY A 840 -5.88 -29.70 -1.16
#